data_5c7f03771bef5559e7eb56ba7733dd8e
#
_entry.id   5c7f03771bef5559e7eb56ba7733dd8e
#
_cell.length_a   1.000
_cell.length_b   1.000
_cell.length_c   1.000
_cell.angle_alpha   90.00
_cell.angle_beta   90.00
_cell.angle_gamma   90.00
#
_symmetry.space_group_name_H-M   'P 1'
#
loop_
_entity.id
_entity.type
_entity.pdbx_description
1 polymer ?
#
loop_
_entity_poly.entity_id
_entity_poly.type
_entity_poly.pdbx_seq_one_letter_code
_entity_poly.pdbx_strand_id
1 'polypeptide(L)'
;METQVRTPQVVFMQPQRLIVPLFQRPYVWNEENQWEPLWGDVLRVAKRLLDDPNGRHHPHFLGAVVLQQMQNPAGTMQERTVIDGQQRLTTLQLLLDALHRELKSVGADQPAMRIETLVVNPEAFWERPEDRFKVWPTNRDREPFNAVMAAETPVAYDDLRHSHSRLVQAHEYFARRAREWLQTAEDQDLHARAAAVERAVRELMQMVVIDLTAEENAQEIFETLNARGAQLTAADLIKNFVFQRLSGSGVDIETAYQKYWKEFETGFWEAEVSSGRVRQQRSSMFLNHWLIAKTGEEILAREVFYRFKSYADFESGISMVELLGQVSRAGKVYRRFVAAAEQLTGPVDRLGLFAYRSSVMESEVVKPLVLCLLDPEEEAIPADQVVKALQVVESWLVRRMLVRATSKSYTQVFSQLIDQVRKSDRHKAGDVIEEYLRHQAGANWYWPDNDEVRQELRALGIYRRLSRARLRMVLEAIEDHERGWRGVAAGLGGERVARGKYAIEHIMPRRWQQHWPLLEGASPADRDRLIHTIGNLTLLTGRLNSKVSNGPWSGQTGKRIHLQKHDVLMLNRELLQQSEEGWDDEAVEARTEQLVDTILEVWPVPDGHRSSATHATKHMKRRITLGDLMSAGLLQAGTSLHPRSQRFAKHTAIVLPDGTLDVDGVRHATPSGAARHLAGTALNGWRFWLVEPKSGRCLSDLWHEYLHQRDVNSDDDEVPEEDD
;
A
#
# COMPACT_ATOMS: atom_id res chain seq x y z
N MET A 1 -35.76 4.29 -17.95
CA MET A 1 -34.44 3.81 -18.45
C MET A 1 -34.65 3.24 -19.87
N GLU A 2 -33.92 3.76 -20.83
CA GLU A 2 -33.94 3.31 -22.22
C GLU A 2 -32.55 2.85 -22.62
N THR A 3 -32.43 1.69 -23.26
CA THR A 3 -31.13 1.13 -23.65
C THR A 3 -31.12 0.91 -25.16
N GLN A 4 -30.14 1.54 -25.84
CA GLN A 4 -30.01 1.47 -27.30
C GLN A 4 -28.55 1.28 -27.71
N VAL A 5 -28.33 0.52 -28.80
CA VAL A 5 -27.03 0.48 -29.46
C VAL A 5 -26.91 1.69 -30.39
N ARG A 6 -25.90 2.53 -30.17
CA ARG A 6 -25.67 3.74 -30.94
C ARG A 6 -24.24 3.82 -31.44
N THR A 7 -24.05 4.44 -32.59
CA THR A 7 -22.74 4.79 -33.15
C THR A 7 -22.28 6.15 -32.64
N PRO A 8 -21.00 6.54 -32.74
CA PRO A 8 -20.54 7.90 -32.45
C PRO A 8 -21.32 8.96 -33.21
N GLN A 9 -21.71 8.68 -34.45
CA GLN A 9 -22.59 9.56 -35.21
C GLN A 9 -23.90 9.85 -34.46
N VAL A 10 -24.60 8.83 -33.99
CA VAL A 10 -25.89 9.00 -33.29
C VAL A 10 -25.68 9.68 -31.92
N VAL A 11 -24.59 9.38 -31.25
CA VAL A 11 -24.29 9.95 -29.92
C VAL A 11 -23.94 11.43 -29.99
N PHE A 12 -23.16 11.87 -31.01
CA PHE A 12 -22.57 13.21 -31.03
C PHE A 12 -23.18 14.16 -32.08
N MET A 13 -24.01 13.68 -32.99
CA MET A 13 -24.51 14.52 -34.11
C MET A 13 -25.40 15.70 -33.65
N GLN A 14 -26.21 15.49 -32.63
CA GLN A 14 -27.10 16.54 -32.12
C GLN A 14 -26.32 17.61 -31.35
N PRO A 15 -26.78 18.90 -31.39
CA PRO A 15 -26.28 19.91 -30.49
C PRO A 15 -26.56 19.52 -29.03
N GLN A 16 -25.52 19.24 -28.30
CA GLN A 16 -25.65 18.80 -26.91
C GLN A 16 -24.35 19.00 -26.15
N ARG A 17 -24.45 18.88 -24.83
CA ARG A 17 -23.35 18.95 -23.91
C ARG A 17 -23.40 17.76 -22.95
N LEU A 18 -22.41 16.88 -23.06
CA LEU A 18 -22.23 15.73 -22.18
C LEU A 18 -21.30 16.14 -21.02
N ILE A 19 -21.86 16.40 -19.87
CA ILE A 19 -21.17 16.94 -18.70
C ILE A 19 -20.66 15.78 -17.86
N VAL A 20 -19.35 15.69 -17.70
CA VAL A 20 -18.75 14.79 -16.70
C VAL A 20 -18.75 15.50 -15.35
N PRO A 21 -19.45 14.97 -14.32
CA PRO A 21 -19.50 15.58 -13.01
C PRO A 21 -18.13 15.84 -12.40
N LEU A 22 -17.98 16.93 -11.66
CA LEU A 22 -16.74 17.38 -11.02
C LEU A 22 -16.11 16.33 -10.11
N PHE A 23 -16.93 15.49 -9.54
CA PHE A 23 -16.55 14.47 -8.57
C PHE A 23 -16.16 13.14 -9.21
N GLN A 24 -16.29 12.97 -10.53
CA GLN A 24 -15.77 11.78 -11.19
C GLN A 24 -14.23 11.82 -11.28
N ARG A 25 -13.60 10.63 -11.41
CA ARG A 25 -12.14 10.54 -11.50
C ARG A 25 -11.61 11.26 -12.74
N PRO A 26 -10.39 11.81 -12.68
CA PRO A 26 -9.74 12.39 -13.85
C PRO A 26 -9.53 11.35 -14.96
N TYR A 27 -9.12 11.84 -16.13
CA TYR A 27 -8.75 10.98 -17.25
C TYR A 27 -7.50 10.15 -16.92
N VAL A 28 -7.61 8.82 -16.98
CA VAL A 28 -6.56 7.88 -16.58
C VAL A 28 -6.11 6.91 -17.67
N TRP A 29 -6.81 6.86 -18.81
CA TRP A 29 -6.44 6.00 -19.93
C TRP A 29 -5.04 6.31 -20.45
N ASN A 30 -4.34 5.29 -20.95
CA ASN A 30 -2.98 5.38 -21.45
C ASN A 30 -2.81 4.66 -22.79
N GLU A 31 -1.64 4.84 -23.41
CA GLU A 31 -1.32 4.30 -24.72
C GLU A 31 -1.42 2.76 -24.74
N GLU A 32 -0.70 2.08 -23.84
CA GLU A 32 -0.54 0.64 -23.85
C GLU A 32 -1.86 -0.12 -23.67
N ASN A 33 -2.69 0.34 -22.73
CA ASN A 33 -3.85 -0.45 -22.30
C ASN A 33 -5.15 -0.04 -23.01
N GLN A 34 -5.26 1.19 -23.53
CA GLN A 34 -6.51 1.69 -24.08
C GLN A 34 -6.38 2.35 -25.45
N TRP A 35 -5.43 3.29 -25.67
CA TRP A 35 -5.38 4.04 -26.94
C TRP A 35 -4.91 3.17 -28.09
N GLU A 36 -3.86 2.38 -27.90
CA GLU A 36 -3.35 1.46 -28.93
C GLU A 36 -4.36 0.38 -29.29
N PRO A 37 -5.00 -0.33 -28.33
CA PRO A 37 -6.09 -1.25 -28.63
C PRO A 37 -7.24 -0.59 -29.40
N LEU A 38 -7.72 0.58 -28.96
CA LEU A 38 -8.80 1.31 -29.62
C LEU A 38 -8.44 1.66 -31.06
N TRP A 39 -7.24 2.21 -31.29
CA TRP A 39 -6.78 2.53 -32.64
C TRP A 39 -6.63 1.29 -33.51
N GLY A 40 -6.14 0.20 -32.96
CA GLY A 40 -6.06 -1.11 -33.63
C GLY A 40 -7.44 -1.62 -34.08
N ASP A 41 -8.46 -1.41 -33.27
CA ASP A 41 -9.85 -1.76 -33.62
C ASP A 41 -10.38 -0.88 -34.76
N VAL A 42 -10.13 0.44 -34.69
CA VAL A 42 -10.48 1.37 -35.78
C VAL A 42 -9.81 0.94 -37.08
N LEU A 43 -8.51 0.67 -37.09
CA LEU A 43 -7.78 0.22 -38.26
C LEU A 43 -8.28 -1.09 -38.84
N ARG A 44 -8.64 -2.05 -37.99
CA ARG A 44 -9.18 -3.33 -38.40
C ARG A 44 -10.50 -3.17 -39.17
N VAL A 45 -11.35 -2.25 -38.68
CA VAL A 45 -12.61 -1.92 -39.38
C VAL A 45 -12.34 -1.14 -40.67
N ALA A 46 -11.45 -0.13 -40.64
CA ALA A 46 -11.12 0.67 -41.82
C ALA A 46 -10.51 -0.19 -42.95
N LYS A 47 -9.63 -1.14 -42.63
CA LYS A 47 -9.06 -2.08 -43.62
C LYS A 47 -10.14 -2.93 -44.26
N ARG A 48 -11.08 -3.48 -43.49
CA ARG A 48 -12.22 -4.26 -44.05
C ARG A 48 -13.08 -3.42 -45.02
N LEU A 49 -13.24 -2.12 -44.72
CA LEU A 49 -13.94 -1.19 -45.59
C LEU A 49 -13.18 -0.91 -46.89
N LEU A 50 -11.85 -0.90 -46.86
CA LEU A 50 -11.02 -0.78 -48.06
C LEU A 50 -11.07 -2.02 -48.92
N ASP A 51 -11.01 -3.21 -48.28
CA ASP A 51 -11.01 -4.51 -48.97
C ASP A 51 -12.36 -4.76 -49.67
N ASP A 52 -13.47 -4.36 -49.06
CA ASP A 52 -14.82 -4.53 -49.60
C ASP A 52 -15.72 -3.31 -49.27
N PRO A 53 -15.63 -2.20 -50.06
CA PRO A 53 -16.34 -0.94 -49.77
C PRO A 53 -17.88 -1.08 -49.74
N ASN A 54 -18.43 -2.04 -50.46
CA ASN A 54 -19.88 -2.26 -50.58
C ASN A 54 -20.40 -3.43 -49.79
N GLY A 55 -19.53 -4.14 -49.07
CA GLY A 55 -19.88 -5.31 -48.26
C GLY A 55 -20.66 -4.96 -46.99
N ARG A 56 -21.24 -6.00 -46.41
CA ARG A 56 -21.81 -5.88 -45.05
C ARG A 56 -20.69 -6.06 -44.02
N HIS A 57 -20.42 -5.00 -43.28
CA HIS A 57 -19.40 -4.99 -42.26
C HIS A 57 -20.02 -5.13 -40.87
N HIS A 58 -19.46 -6.02 -40.04
CA HIS A 58 -19.83 -6.13 -38.65
C HIS A 58 -19.25 -4.96 -37.85
N PRO A 59 -20.07 -4.27 -37.07
CA PRO A 59 -19.59 -3.20 -36.21
C PRO A 59 -18.68 -3.73 -35.10
N HIS A 60 -17.86 -2.85 -34.55
CA HIS A 60 -17.03 -3.12 -33.38
C HIS A 60 -17.68 -2.50 -32.13
N PHE A 61 -17.76 -3.29 -31.04
CA PHE A 61 -18.39 -2.87 -29.81
C PHE A 61 -17.37 -2.20 -28.85
N LEU A 62 -17.64 -0.95 -28.47
CA LEU A 62 -16.79 -0.13 -27.59
C LEU A 62 -17.17 -0.25 -26.10
N GLY A 63 -18.24 -0.95 -25.74
CA GLY A 63 -18.75 -1.04 -24.38
C GLY A 63 -19.98 -0.17 -24.14
N ALA A 64 -20.35 0.07 -22.86
CA ALA A 64 -21.55 0.80 -22.49
C ALA A 64 -21.22 2.21 -21.97
N VAL A 65 -22.13 3.16 -22.13
CA VAL A 65 -22.15 4.47 -21.51
C VAL A 65 -23.50 4.72 -20.88
N VAL A 66 -23.51 5.44 -19.75
CA VAL A 66 -24.74 5.80 -19.04
C VAL A 66 -24.86 7.31 -18.99
N LEU A 67 -25.95 7.82 -19.52
CA LEU A 67 -26.25 9.24 -19.59
C LEU A 67 -27.55 9.52 -18.83
N GLN A 68 -27.57 10.58 -18.04
CA GLN A 68 -28.79 11.05 -17.36
C GLN A 68 -29.24 12.38 -17.95
N GLN A 69 -30.50 12.48 -18.27
CA GLN A 69 -31.09 13.73 -18.73
C GLN A 69 -31.10 14.75 -17.59
N MET A 70 -30.81 16.00 -17.95
CA MET A 70 -30.96 17.14 -17.06
C MET A 70 -32.28 17.86 -17.40
N GLN A 71 -32.79 18.63 -16.47
CA GLN A 71 -33.93 19.53 -16.76
C GLN A 71 -33.40 20.73 -17.53
N ASN A 72 -33.61 20.75 -18.85
CA ASN A 72 -33.14 21.82 -19.72
C ASN A 72 -34.31 22.79 -19.99
N PRO A 73 -34.11 24.12 -19.83
CA PRO A 73 -35.08 25.09 -20.26
C PRO A 73 -35.41 24.97 -21.77
N ALA A 74 -36.61 25.29 -22.16
CA ALA A 74 -37.01 25.26 -23.56
C ALA A 74 -36.17 26.25 -24.38
N GLY A 75 -35.61 25.79 -25.50
CA GLY A 75 -34.78 26.61 -26.40
C GLY A 75 -33.27 26.61 -26.07
N THR A 76 -32.85 26.00 -24.97
CA THR A 76 -31.41 25.84 -24.66
C THR A 76 -30.84 24.56 -25.26
N MET A 77 -29.52 24.49 -25.38
CA MET A 77 -28.80 23.27 -25.79
C MET A 77 -29.02 22.14 -24.79
N GLN A 78 -29.24 20.93 -25.29
CA GLN A 78 -29.49 19.78 -24.44
C GLN A 78 -28.25 19.43 -23.59
N GLU A 79 -28.38 19.43 -22.29
CA GLU A 79 -27.34 18.96 -21.36
C GLU A 79 -27.72 17.60 -20.80
N ARG A 80 -26.70 16.71 -20.69
CA ARG A 80 -26.81 15.38 -20.07
C ARG A 80 -25.62 15.13 -19.17
N THR A 81 -25.86 14.53 -18.03
CA THR A 81 -24.79 14.11 -17.12
C THR A 81 -24.26 12.74 -17.53
N VAL A 82 -22.94 12.61 -17.64
CA VAL A 82 -22.28 11.32 -17.87
C VAL A 82 -22.14 10.61 -16.53
N ILE A 83 -22.90 9.54 -16.35
CA ILE A 83 -22.88 8.72 -15.11
C ILE A 83 -21.78 7.66 -15.18
N ASP A 84 -21.64 7.01 -16.35
CA ASP A 84 -20.54 6.06 -16.62
C ASP A 84 -20.11 6.17 -18.09
N GLY A 85 -18.85 5.75 -18.35
CA GLY A 85 -18.26 5.79 -19.69
C GLY A 85 -17.54 7.10 -20.03
N GLN A 86 -17.26 7.97 -19.06
CA GLN A 86 -16.57 9.25 -19.25
C GLN A 86 -15.23 9.12 -19.97
N GLN A 87 -14.39 8.15 -19.58
CA GLN A 87 -13.08 7.90 -20.21
C GLN A 87 -13.24 7.60 -21.70
N ARG A 88 -14.23 6.80 -22.03
CA ARG A 88 -14.56 6.40 -23.40
C ARG A 88 -15.04 7.58 -24.24
N LEU A 89 -16.01 8.36 -23.73
CA LEU A 89 -16.54 9.52 -24.42
C LEU A 89 -15.47 10.60 -24.63
N THR A 90 -14.66 10.88 -23.61
CA THR A 90 -13.54 11.83 -23.71
C THR A 90 -12.51 11.36 -24.75
N THR A 91 -12.11 10.08 -24.71
CA THR A 91 -11.16 9.52 -25.68
C THR A 91 -11.70 9.60 -27.11
N LEU A 92 -12.98 9.31 -27.31
CA LEU A 92 -13.60 9.42 -28.63
C LEU A 92 -13.58 10.87 -29.15
N GLN A 93 -13.82 11.87 -28.31
CA GLN A 93 -13.72 13.27 -28.71
C GLN A 93 -12.29 13.66 -29.12
N LEU A 94 -11.28 13.23 -28.34
CA LEU A 94 -9.86 13.47 -28.69
C LEU A 94 -9.48 12.78 -30.00
N LEU A 95 -9.90 11.54 -30.20
CA LEU A 95 -9.68 10.79 -31.45
C LEU A 95 -10.36 11.45 -32.64
N LEU A 96 -11.63 11.87 -32.48
CA LEU A 96 -12.39 12.53 -33.55
C LEU A 96 -11.77 13.86 -33.94
N ASP A 97 -11.34 14.72 -32.99
CA ASP A 97 -10.70 15.99 -33.29
C ASP A 97 -9.34 15.78 -33.97
N ALA A 98 -8.51 14.89 -33.42
CA ALA A 98 -7.23 14.55 -34.04
C ALA A 98 -7.40 14.04 -35.48
N LEU A 99 -8.38 13.14 -35.71
CA LEU A 99 -8.68 12.62 -37.04
C LEU A 99 -9.19 13.72 -37.99
N HIS A 100 -10.11 14.59 -37.52
CA HIS A 100 -10.60 15.74 -38.28
C HIS A 100 -9.44 16.61 -38.82
N ARG A 101 -8.50 16.96 -37.94
CA ARG A 101 -7.36 17.80 -38.27
C ARG A 101 -6.44 17.14 -39.30
N GLU A 102 -6.14 15.87 -39.14
CA GLU A 102 -5.27 15.13 -40.09
C GLU A 102 -5.98 14.92 -41.44
N LEU A 103 -7.28 14.64 -41.46
CA LEU A 103 -8.06 14.58 -42.71
C LEU A 103 -8.05 15.93 -43.46
N LYS A 104 -8.22 17.02 -42.72
CA LYS A 104 -8.16 18.37 -43.31
C LYS A 104 -6.78 18.73 -43.85
N SER A 105 -5.72 18.31 -43.14
CA SER A 105 -4.32 18.58 -43.57
C SER A 105 -3.94 17.91 -44.89
N VAL A 106 -4.58 16.80 -45.25
CA VAL A 106 -4.36 16.07 -46.52
C VAL A 106 -5.40 16.39 -47.58
N GLY A 107 -6.25 17.40 -47.38
CA GLY A 107 -7.27 17.84 -48.32
C GLY A 107 -8.49 16.91 -48.46
N ALA A 108 -8.72 16.03 -47.49
CA ALA A 108 -9.92 15.17 -47.46
C ALA A 108 -11.11 15.91 -46.83
N ASP A 109 -11.55 17.00 -47.45
CA ASP A 109 -12.48 18.00 -46.88
C ASP A 109 -13.85 17.36 -46.49
N GLN A 110 -14.42 16.51 -47.33
CA GLN A 110 -15.73 15.93 -47.09
C GLN A 110 -15.73 14.99 -45.86
N PRO A 111 -14.79 14.03 -45.70
CA PRO A 111 -14.62 13.27 -44.47
C PRO A 111 -14.34 14.16 -43.25
N ALA A 112 -13.46 15.17 -43.39
CA ALA A 112 -13.13 16.10 -42.30
C ALA A 112 -14.37 16.85 -41.79
N MET A 113 -15.20 17.42 -42.71
CA MET A 113 -16.45 18.11 -42.32
C MET A 113 -17.41 17.19 -41.58
N ARG A 114 -17.56 15.90 -41.98
CA ARG A 114 -18.44 14.98 -41.29
C ARG A 114 -17.97 14.68 -39.88
N ILE A 115 -16.68 14.53 -39.68
CA ILE A 115 -16.11 14.33 -38.31
C ILE A 115 -16.26 15.60 -37.48
N GLU A 116 -16.04 16.79 -38.01
CA GLU A 116 -16.18 18.07 -37.31
C GLU A 116 -17.54 18.23 -36.65
N THR A 117 -18.63 17.81 -37.31
CA THR A 117 -20.00 17.88 -36.76
C THR A 117 -20.17 17.04 -35.49
N LEU A 118 -19.29 16.05 -35.27
CA LEU A 118 -19.33 15.19 -34.08
C LEU A 118 -18.47 15.74 -32.92
N VAL A 119 -17.63 16.72 -33.19
CA VAL A 119 -16.71 17.34 -32.22
C VAL A 119 -17.25 18.70 -31.75
N VAL A 120 -17.68 19.52 -32.68
CA VAL A 120 -18.08 20.93 -32.44
C VAL A 120 -19.58 21.08 -32.55
N ASN A 121 -20.20 21.80 -31.58
CA ASN A 121 -21.58 22.24 -31.67
C ASN A 121 -21.68 23.43 -32.63
N PRO A 122 -22.77 23.56 -33.39
CA PRO A 122 -22.99 24.75 -34.22
C PRO A 122 -23.02 26.04 -33.37
N GLU A 123 -22.34 27.07 -33.84
CA GLU A 123 -22.17 28.35 -33.13
C GLU A 123 -23.48 28.99 -32.71
N ALA A 124 -24.53 28.78 -33.48
CA ALA A 124 -25.90 29.27 -33.17
C ALA A 124 -26.48 28.76 -31.83
N PHE A 125 -25.87 27.72 -31.25
CA PHE A 125 -26.29 27.15 -29.96
C PHE A 125 -25.34 27.52 -28.81
N TRP A 126 -24.31 28.33 -29.03
CA TRP A 126 -23.38 28.72 -27.97
C TRP A 126 -23.91 29.90 -27.18
N GLU A 127 -24.14 29.71 -25.91
CA GLU A 127 -24.38 30.75 -24.93
C GLU A 127 -23.13 31.09 -24.13
N ARG A 128 -22.22 30.13 -24.01
CA ARG A 128 -20.96 30.20 -23.29
C ARG A 128 -19.84 29.60 -24.14
N PRO A 129 -18.56 30.00 -23.95
CA PRO A 129 -17.41 29.41 -24.67
C PRO A 129 -17.34 27.87 -24.53
N GLU A 130 -17.79 27.35 -23.39
CA GLU A 130 -17.80 25.93 -23.08
C GLU A 130 -18.76 25.13 -23.96
N ASP A 131 -19.74 25.74 -24.55
CA ASP A 131 -20.77 25.10 -25.39
C ASP A 131 -20.22 24.66 -26.75
N ARG A 132 -18.99 25.03 -27.08
CA ARG A 132 -18.34 24.68 -28.33
C ARG A 132 -18.19 23.14 -28.50
N PHE A 133 -17.81 22.42 -27.46
CA PHE A 133 -17.51 20.99 -27.54
C PHE A 133 -18.63 20.12 -26.99
N LYS A 134 -18.76 18.90 -27.55
CA LYS A 134 -19.81 17.95 -27.19
C LYS A 134 -19.61 17.31 -25.80
N VAL A 135 -18.37 17.11 -25.35
CA VAL A 135 -18.04 16.54 -24.06
C VAL A 135 -17.35 17.59 -23.20
N TRP A 136 -17.80 17.69 -21.96
CA TRP A 136 -17.26 18.60 -20.98
C TRP A 136 -16.63 17.79 -19.81
N PRO A 137 -15.29 17.61 -19.81
CA PRO A 137 -14.58 16.79 -18.84
C PRO A 137 -14.68 17.31 -17.41
N THR A 138 -14.18 16.52 -16.45
CA THR A 138 -14.07 16.91 -15.04
C THR A 138 -13.20 18.16 -14.88
N ASN A 139 -13.32 18.82 -13.76
CA ASN A 139 -12.65 20.09 -13.47
C ASN A 139 -11.12 20.05 -13.73
N ARG A 140 -10.46 19.00 -13.30
CA ARG A 140 -9.01 18.79 -13.49
C ARG A 140 -8.59 18.64 -14.96
N ASP A 141 -9.49 18.11 -15.77
CA ASP A 141 -9.24 17.78 -17.18
C ASP A 141 -9.69 18.89 -18.14
N ARG A 142 -10.46 19.88 -17.66
CA ARG A 142 -11.02 20.95 -18.49
C ARG A 142 -9.95 21.79 -19.19
N GLU A 143 -8.98 22.30 -18.43
CA GLU A 143 -7.91 23.12 -19.01
C GLU A 143 -7.08 22.38 -20.04
N PRO A 144 -6.56 21.13 -19.74
CA PRO A 144 -5.84 20.35 -20.75
C PRO A 144 -6.68 20.00 -21.98
N PHE A 145 -7.96 19.62 -21.77
CA PHE A 145 -8.89 19.31 -22.85
C PHE A 145 -9.11 20.54 -23.75
N ASN A 146 -9.45 21.68 -23.17
CA ASN A 146 -9.64 22.90 -23.92
C ASN A 146 -8.38 23.36 -24.65
N ALA A 147 -7.21 23.23 -24.02
CA ALA A 147 -5.94 23.60 -24.60
C ALA A 147 -5.67 22.84 -25.92
N VAL A 148 -5.90 21.52 -25.93
CA VAL A 148 -5.65 20.72 -27.14
C VAL A 148 -6.77 20.82 -28.16
N MET A 149 -8.04 20.82 -27.73
CA MET A 149 -9.19 20.88 -28.64
C MET A 149 -9.36 22.25 -29.32
N ALA A 150 -8.92 23.34 -28.67
CA ALA A 150 -8.96 24.69 -29.24
C ALA A 150 -7.66 25.12 -29.97
N ALA A 151 -6.63 24.27 -29.95
CA ALA A 151 -5.34 24.59 -30.60
C ALA A 151 -5.47 24.81 -32.12
N GLU A 152 -4.62 25.63 -32.68
CA GLU A 152 -4.54 25.83 -34.14
C GLU A 152 -3.90 24.61 -34.84
N THR A 153 -4.23 24.40 -36.10
CA THR A 153 -3.67 23.31 -36.91
C THR A 153 -2.52 23.83 -37.76
N PRO A 154 -1.34 23.20 -37.76
CA PRO A 154 -0.95 21.99 -37.04
C PRO A 154 -0.72 22.25 -35.55
N VAL A 155 -1.09 21.27 -34.70
CA VAL A 155 -0.95 21.38 -33.24
C VAL A 155 0.51 21.26 -32.83
N ALA A 156 1.04 22.29 -32.15
CA ALA A 156 2.36 22.27 -31.53
C ALA A 156 2.25 21.74 -30.09
N TYR A 157 2.26 20.42 -29.92
CA TYR A 157 1.99 19.75 -28.65
C TYR A 157 2.96 20.14 -27.52
N ASP A 158 4.25 20.32 -27.86
CA ASP A 158 5.28 20.69 -26.87
C ASP A 158 5.06 22.11 -26.31
N ASP A 159 4.44 23.00 -27.08
CA ASP A 159 4.17 24.37 -26.68
C ASP A 159 2.84 24.54 -25.93
N LEU A 160 2.03 23.49 -25.90
CA LEU A 160 0.75 23.54 -25.20
C LEU A 160 0.95 23.59 -23.68
N ARG A 161 0.21 24.50 -23.06
CA ARG A 161 0.02 24.45 -21.61
C ARG A 161 -0.57 23.09 -21.25
N HIS A 162 0.02 22.38 -20.30
CA HIS A 162 -0.35 21.00 -19.93
C HIS A 162 0.06 19.90 -20.92
N SER A 163 1.14 20.08 -21.70
CA SER A 163 1.68 19.07 -22.62
C SER A 163 1.85 17.67 -22.00
N HIS A 164 2.18 17.60 -20.69
CA HIS A 164 2.31 16.34 -19.97
C HIS A 164 0.98 15.69 -19.52
N SER A 165 -0.16 16.36 -19.81
CA SER A 165 -1.47 15.78 -19.52
C SER A 165 -1.76 14.58 -20.41
N ARG A 166 -2.34 13.51 -19.86
CA ARG A 166 -2.78 12.35 -20.62
C ARG A 166 -3.78 12.68 -21.72
N LEU A 167 -4.57 13.74 -21.57
CA LEU A 167 -5.49 14.22 -22.61
C LEU A 167 -4.74 14.77 -23.83
N VAL A 168 -3.72 15.58 -23.60
CA VAL A 168 -2.87 16.11 -24.67
C VAL A 168 -2.10 14.97 -25.34
N GLN A 169 -1.51 14.08 -24.56
CA GLN A 169 -0.80 12.90 -25.08
C GLN A 169 -1.71 11.95 -25.87
N ALA A 170 -2.96 11.77 -25.44
CA ALA A 170 -3.93 10.95 -26.19
C ALA A 170 -4.25 11.57 -27.56
N HIS A 171 -4.48 12.86 -27.60
CA HIS A 171 -4.75 13.58 -28.84
C HIS A 171 -3.55 13.52 -29.80
N GLU A 172 -2.33 13.75 -29.29
CA GLU A 172 -1.09 13.62 -30.04
C GLU A 172 -0.90 12.20 -30.60
N TYR A 173 -1.14 11.20 -29.76
CA TYR A 173 -1.10 9.80 -30.17
C TYR A 173 -2.03 9.53 -31.35
N PHE A 174 -3.30 9.94 -31.26
CA PHE A 174 -4.27 9.70 -32.32
C PHE A 174 -3.96 10.51 -33.58
N ALA A 175 -3.48 11.74 -33.46
CA ALA A 175 -3.04 12.55 -34.60
C ALA A 175 -1.87 11.88 -35.34
N ARG A 176 -0.85 11.45 -34.62
CA ARG A 176 0.29 10.71 -35.19
C ARG A 176 -0.17 9.45 -35.92
N ARG A 177 -1.02 8.63 -35.27
CA ARG A 177 -1.51 7.38 -35.85
C ARG A 177 -2.43 7.60 -37.05
N ALA A 178 -3.27 8.64 -37.03
CA ALA A 178 -4.09 9.02 -38.21
C ALA A 178 -3.23 9.49 -39.37
N ARG A 179 -2.20 10.27 -39.10
CA ARG A 179 -1.22 10.74 -40.12
C ARG A 179 -0.48 9.55 -40.73
N GLU A 180 0.04 8.63 -39.94
CA GLU A 180 0.69 7.41 -40.41
C GLU A 180 -0.25 6.60 -41.30
N TRP A 181 -1.50 6.45 -40.93
CA TRP A 181 -2.51 5.76 -41.76
C TRP A 181 -2.73 6.46 -43.08
N LEU A 182 -2.82 7.79 -43.13
CA LEU A 182 -3.09 8.54 -44.33
C LEU A 182 -1.87 8.61 -45.25
N GLN A 183 -0.65 8.70 -44.72
CA GLN A 183 0.61 8.83 -45.47
C GLN A 183 1.13 7.50 -46.05
N THR A 184 0.75 6.35 -45.52
CA THR A 184 1.21 5.04 -46.00
C THR A 184 0.62 4.67 -47.39
N ALA A 185 -0.14 5.56 -48.03
CA ALA A 185 -0.77 5.32 -49.32
C ALA A 185 0.20 5.59 -50.44
N GLU A 186 0.40 4.65 -51.36
CA GLU A 186 0.83 4.95 -52.72
C GLU A 186 -0.29 5.76 -53.39
N ASP A 187 0.05 6.76 -54.17
CA ASP A 187 -0.75 7.90 -54.67
C ASP A 187 -2.24 7.66 -55.09
N GLN A 188 -2.71 6.47 -55.19
CA GLN A 188 -4.05 6.19 -55.72
C GLN A 188 -5.14 5.99 -54.63
N ASP A 189 -4.82 6.00 -53.33
CA ASP A 189 -5.75 5.48 -52.31
C ASP A 189 -6.02 6.42 -51.14
N LEU A 190 -5.51 7.66 -51.11
CA LEU A 190 -5.68 8.59 -49.98
C LEU A 190 -7.18 8.86 -49.69
N HIS A 191 -7.98 9.12 -50.73
CA HIS A 191 -9.40 9.40 -50.56
C HIS A 191 -10.18 8.19 -50.07
N ALA A 192 -9.85 6.98 -50.55
CA ALA A 192 -10.44 5.74 -50.08
C ALA A 192 -10.09 5.48 -48.61
N ARG A 193 -8.83 5.68 -48.22
CA ARG A 193 -8.35 5.54 -46.83
C ARG A 193 -8.99 6.57 -45.90
N ALA A 194 -9.09 7.81 -46.34
CA ALA A 194 -9.77 8.87 -45.59
C ALA A 194 -11.25 8.54 -45.37
N ALA A 195 -11.95 8.10 -46.43
CA ALA A 195 -13.35 7.69 -46.33
C ALA A 195 -13.52 6.43 -45.48
N ALA A 196 -12.59 5.46 -45.58
CA ALA A 196 -12.67 4.24 -44.78
C ALA A 196 -12.48 4.47 -43.29
N VAL A 197 -11.48 5.26 -42.88
CA VAL A 197 -11.27 5.57 -41.45
C VAL A 197 -12.38 6.43 -40.87
N GLU A 198 -12.85 7.42 -41.64
CA GLU A 198 -14.00 8.25 -41.24
C GLU A 198 -15.25 7.42 -41.01
N ARG A 199 -15.60 6.56 -41.99
CA ARG A 199 -16.77 5.69 -41.90
C ARG A 199 -16.61 4.66 -40.76
N ALA A 200 -15.42 4.11 -40.57
CA ALA A 200 -15.15 3.19 -39.47
C ALA A 200 -15.48 3.81 -38.11
N VAL A 201 -14.93 5.01 -37.83
CA VAL A 201 -15.12 5.67 -36.55
C VAL A 201 -16.55 6.17 -36.38
N ARG A 202 -17.15 6.73 -37.43
CA ARG A 202 -18.47 7.36 -37.40
C ARG A 202 -19.61 6.36 -37.31
N GLU A 203 -19.59 5.26 -38.10
CA GLU A 203 -20.72 4.39 -38.30
C GLU A 203 -20.54 2.96 -37.74
N LEU A 204 -19.29 2.46 -37.67
CA LEU A 204 -19.06 1.06 -37.36
C LEU A 204 -18.46 0.82 -35.97
N MET A 205 -18.10 1.84 -35.23
CA MET A 205 -17.89 1.75 -33.78
C MET A 205 -19.25 1.87 -33.11
N GLN A 206 -19.58 0.94 -32.21
CA GLN A 206 -20.88 0.94 -31.51
C GLN A 206 -20.69 0.89 -30.01
N MET A 207 -21.59 1.55 -29.31
CA MET A 207 -21.69 1.49 -27.86
C MET A 207 -23.16 1.30 -27.43
N VAL A 208 -23.36 0.65 -26.29
CA VAL A 208 -24.67 0.61 -25.64
C VAL A 208 -24.83 1.89 -24.85
N VAL A 209 -25.81 2.69 -25.23
CA VAL A 209 -26.17 3.90 -24.47
C VAL A 209 -27.37 3.58 -23.61
N ILE A 210 -27.21 3.79 -22.31
CA ILE A 210 -28.26 3.69 -21.30
C ILE A 210 -28.68 5.13 -20.96
N ASP A 211 -29.85 5.53 -21.43
CA ASP A 211 -30.41 6.84 -21.14
C ASP A 211 -31.31 6.77 -19.90
N LEU A 212 -30.96 7.54 -18.88
CA LEU A 212 -31.74 7.72 -17.67
C LEU A 212 -32.54 9.02 -17.72
N THR A 213 -33.74 8.99 -17.22
CA THR A 213 -34.52 10.22 -16.96
C THR A 213 -33.93 10.99 -15.78
N ALA A 214 -34.31 12.25 -15.63
CA ALA A 214 -33.84 13.08 -14.51
C ALA A 214 -34.29 12.55 -13.12
N GLU A 215 -35.34 11.74 -13.07
CA GLU A 215 -35.93 11.19 -11.84
C GLU A 215 -35.37 9.82 -11.43
N GLU A 216 -34.65 9.13 -12.32
CA GLU A 216 -34.11 7.82 -12.03
C GLU A 216 -32.86 7.90 -11.14
N ASN A 217 -32.69 6.90 -10.26
CA ASN A 217 -31.59 6.83 -9.33
C ASN A 217 -30.28 6.39 -10.04
N ALA A 218 -29.56 7.37 -10.58
CA ALA A 218 -28.29 7.14 -11.28
C ALA A 218 -27.23 6.46 -10.41
N GLN A 219 -27.26 6.68 -9.07
CA GLN A 219 -26.32 6.12 -8.12
C GLN A 219 -26.40 4.59 -8.06
N GLU A 220 -27.59 4.04 -7.97
CA GLU A 220 -27.79 2.59 -7.88
C GLU A 220 -27.34 1.87 -9.16
N ILE A 221 -27.60 2.51 -10.31
CA ILE A 221 -27.16 2.00 -11.61
C ILE A 221 -25.64 2.06 -11.73
N PHE A 222 -25.03 3.16 -11.31
CA PHE A 222 -23.59 3.33 -11.28
C PHE A 222 -22.89 2.29 -10.38
N GLU A 223 -23.40 2.06 -9.17
CA GLU A 223 -22.90 1.03 -8.25
C GLU A 223 -22.96 -0.38 -8.87
N THR A 224 -24.07 -0.70 -9.52
CA THR A 224 -24.27 -2.01 -10.16
C THR A 224 -23.33 -2.25 -11.34
N LEU A 225 -23.11 -1.23 -12.17
CA LEU A 225 -22.24 -1.32 -13.35
C LEU A 225 -20.75 -1.38 -12.95
N ASN A 226 -20.33 -0.60 -11.97
CA ASN A 226 -18.95 -0.61 -11.48
C ASN A 226 -18.55 -1.92 -10.79
N ALA A 227 -19.51 -2.68 -10.25
CA ALA A 227 -19.24 -4.01 -9.70
C ALA A 227 -18.69 -4.98 -10.76
N ARG A 228 -18.84 -4.68 -12.07
CA ARG A 228 -18.44 -5.52 -13.21
C ARG A 228 -17.37 -4.88 -14.12
N GLY A 229 -16.97 -3.63 -13.88
CA GLY A 229 -16.05 -2.86 -14.72
C GLY A 229 -14.66 -2.66 -14.12
N ALA A 230 -13.90 -1.68 -14.64
CA ALA A 230 -12.64 -1.23 -14.03
C ALA A 230 -12.92 -0.70 -12.63
N GLN A 231 -12.43 -1.40 -11.61
CA GLN A 231 -12.75 -1.12 -10.21
C GLN A 231 -12.35 0.31 -9.83
N LEU A 232 -13.35 1.10 -9.42
CA LEU A 232 -13.13 2.38 -8.74
C LEU A 232 -12.59 2.12 -7.33
N THR A 233 -11.78 3.05 -6.86
CA THR A 233 -11.31 3.00 -5.47
C THR A 233 -12.47 3.30 -4.50
N ALA A 234 -12.34 2.88 -3.24
CA ALA A 234 -13.34 3.24 -2.22
C ALA A 234 -13.50 4.76 -2.08
N ALA A 235 -12.40 5.51 -2.23
CA ALA A 235 -12.43 6.98 -2.20
C ALA A 235 -13.23 7.57 -3.38
N ASP A 236 -13.08 7.02 -4.60
CA ASP A 236 -13.86 7.46 -5.77
C ASP A 236 -15.36 7.20 -5.57
N LEU A 237 -15.72 6.02 -5.06
CA LEU A 237 -17.11 5.65 -4.80
C LEU A 237 -17.74 6.54 -3.73
N ILE A 238 -17.02 6.80 -2.63
CA ILE A 238 -17.47 7.69 -1.55
C ILE A 238 -17.62 9.12 -2.07
N LYS A 239 -16.65 9.61 -2.84
CA LYS A 239 -16.71 10.91 -3.49
C LYS A 239 -17.99 11.07 -4.32
N ASN A 240 -18.22 10.12 -5.22
CA ASN A 240 -19.40 10.13 -6.08
C ASN A 240 -20.69 10.13 -5.26
N PHE A 241 -20.80 9.27 -4.25
CA PHE A 241 -21.96 9.19 -3.37
C PHE A 241 -22.23 10.53 -2.66
N VAL A 242 -21.20 11.12 -2.03
CA VAL A 242 -21.34 12.37 -1.27
C VAL A 242 -21.78 13.51 -2.16
N PHE A 243 -21.11 13.73 -3.29
CA PHE A 243 -21.38 14.87 -4.16
C PHE A 243 -22.68 14.72 -4.94
N GLN A 244 -23.09 13.51 -5.26
CA GLN A 244 -24.41 13.27 -5.84
C GLN A 244 -25.53 13.60 -4.84
N ARG A 245 -25.39 13.23 -3.57
CA ARG A 245 -26.33 13.63 -2.50
C ARG A 245 -26.38 15.16 -2.33
N LEU A 246 -25.25 15.83 -2.43
CA LEU A 246 -25.16 17.29 -2.34
C LEU A 246 -25.85 17.97 -3.53
N SER A 247 -25.80 17.40 -4.74
CA SER A 247 -26.46 18.00 -5.93
C SER A 247 -27.97 18.13 -5.80
N GLY A 248 -28.59 17.27 -4.98
CA GLY A 248 -30.03 17.35 -4.68
C GLY A 248 -30.41 18.30 -3.53
N SER A 249 -29.43 18.90 -2.82
CA SER A 249 -29.67 19.66 -1.57
C SER A 249 -29.58 21.19 -1.70
N GLY A 250 -29.39 21.73 -2.90
CA GLY A 250 -29.22 23.18 -3.13
C GLY A 250 -27.88 23.76 -2.69
N VAL A 251 -26.91 22.92 -2.36
CA VAL A 251 -25.54 23.30 -1.98
C VAL A 251 -24.71 23.56 -3.24
N ASP A 252 -23.89 24.61 -3.21
CA ASP A 252 -22.89 24.84 -4.27
C ASP A 252 -21.82 23.74 -4.22
N ILE A 253 -21.91 22.80 -5.17
CA ILE A 253 -21.05 21.63 -5.29
C ILE A 253 -19.59 22.04 -5.53
N GLU A 254 -19.34 23.06 -6.37
CA GLU A 254 -18.01 23.55 -6.68
C GLU A 254 -17.32 24.06 -5.40
N THR A 255 -17.98 24.91 -4.64
CA THR A 255 -17.45 25.41 -3.36
C THR A 255 -17.22 24.29 -2.36
N ALA A 256 -18.15 23.34 -2.22
CA ALA A 256 -17.98 22.20 -1.32
C ALA A 256 -16.80 21.31 -1.73
N TYR A 257 -16.67 21.04 -3.03
CA TYR A 257 -15.54 20.27 -3.58
C TYR A 257 -14.21 20.96 -3.32
N GLN A 258 -14.05 22.23 -3.68
CA GLN A 258 -12.81 22.98 -3.49
C GLN A 258 -12.40 23.06 -2.01
N LYS A 259 -13.37 23.23 -1.11
CA LYS A 259 -13.14 23.41 0.32
C LYS A 259 -12.80 22.11 1.07
N TYR A 260 -13.47 21.02 0.73
CA TYR A 260 -13.45 19.82 1.56
C TYR A 260 -12.83 18.58 0.92
N TRP A 261 -12.84 18.49 -0.44
CA TRP A 261 -12.40 17.26 -1.11
C TRP A 261 -11.13 17.40 -1.94
N LYS A 262 -10.93 18.52 -2.60
CA LYS A 262 -9.81 18.74 -3.54
C LYS A 262 -8.44 18.34 -2.99
N GLU A 263 -8.22 18.49 -1.69
CA GLU A 263 -6.98 18.11 -1.02
C GLU A 263 -6.71 16.60 -1.17
N PHE A 264 -7.75 15.76 -1.16
CA PHE A 264 -7.62 14.30 -1.29
C PHE A 264 -7.20 13.85 -2.69
N GLU A 265 -7.12 14.73 -3.64
CA GLU A 265 -6.64 14.49 -5.01
C GLU A 265 -5.23 15.01 -5.25
N THR A 266 -4.45 15.22 -4.21
CA THR A 266 -3.03 15.57 -4.29
C THR A 266 -2.15 14.32 -4.25
N GLY A 267 -0.89 14.43 -4.73
CA GLY A 267 0.04 13.30 -4.80
C GLY A 267 0.25 12.57 -3.46
N PHE A 268 0.10 13.26 -2.32
CA PHE A 268 0.15 12.62 -1.00
C PHE A 268 -1.00 11.59 -0.83
N TRP A 269 -2.21 11.95 -1.22
CA TRP A 269 -3.40 11.14 -1.03
C TRP A 269 -3.60 10.08 -2.13
N GLU A 270 -3.11 10.38 -3.35
CA GLU A 270 -3.14 9.46 -4.49
C GLU A 270 -2.04 8.39 -4.41
N ALA A 271 -1.02 8.58 -3.55
CA ALA A 271 0.05 7.62 -3.37
C ALA A 271 -0.48 6.24 -2.97
N GLU A 272 0.03 5.19 -3.60
CA GLU A 272 -0.24 3.81 -3.21
C GLU A 272 0.49 3.48 -1.91
N VAL A 273 -0.23 2.91 -0.98
CA VAL A 273 0.28 2.45 0.32
C VAL A 273 -0.13 1.00 0.56
N SER A 274 0.68 0.30 1.33
CA SER A 274 0.46 -1.11 1.63
C SER A 274 -0.01 -1.29 3.07
N SER A 275 -1.04 -2.11 3.26
CA SER A 275 -1.40 -2.67 4.56
C SER A 275 -1.37 -4.19 4.45
N GLY A 276 -0.30 -4.80 4.95
CA GLY A 276 -0.02 -6.21 4.72
C GLY A 276 0.13 -6.51 3.22
N ARG A 277 -0.76 -7.37 2.68
CA ARG A 277 -0.75 -7.76 1.25
C ARG A 277 -1.61 -6.86 0.35
N VAL A 278 -2.38 -5.96 0.93
CA VAL A 278 -3.30 -5.09 0.19
C VAL A 278 -2.61 -3.79 -0.14
N ARG A 279 -2.56 -3.45 -1.44
CA ARG A 279 -2.14 -2.13 -1.93
C ARG A 279 -3.37 -1.33 -2.32
N GLN A 280 -3.44 -0.10 -1.87
CA GLN A 280 -4.53 0.82 -2.20
C GLN A 280 -4.07 2.27 -2.08
N GLN A 281 -4.83 3.20 -2.66
CA GLN A 281 -4.56 4.62 -2.49
C GLN A 281 -4.72 5.05 -1.03
N ARG A 282 -3.84 5.95 -0.58
CA ARG A 282 -3.85 6.46 0.79
C ARG A 282 -5.18 7.10 1.18
N SER A 283 -5.85 7.76 0.26
CA SER A 283 -7.20 8.31 0.48
C SER A 283 -8.22 7.23 0.84
N SER A 284 -8.23 6.10 0.14
CA SER A 284 -9.11 4.96 0.46
C SER A 284 -8.77 4.32 1.81
N MET A 285 -7.48 4.17 2.11
CA MET A 285 -7.03 3.67 3.41
C MET A 285 -7.40 4.63 4.54
N PHE A 286 -7.24 5.94 4.35
CA PHE A 286 -7.66 6.95 5.32
C PHE A 286 -9.15 6.87 5.61
N LEU A 287 -10.00 6.77 4.58
CA LEU A 287 -11.46 6.67 4.77
C LEU A 287 -11.84 5.42 5.55
N ASN A 288 -11.16 4.30 5.31
CA ASN A 288 -11.31 3.10 6.15
C ASN A 288 -10.92 3.39 7.61
N HIS A 289 -9.74 3.95 7.85
CA HIS A 289 -9.27 4.29 9.19
C HIS A 289 -10.20 5.29 9.91
N TRP A 290 -10.74 6.25 9.19
CA TRP A 290 -11.70 7.22 9.72
C TRP A 290 -13.02 6.54 10.12
N LEU A 291 -13.55 5.64 9.30
CA LEU A 291 -14.75 4.86 9.63
C LEU A 291 -14.53 3.99 10.86
N ILE A 292 -13.40 3.27 10.94
CA ILE A 292 -13.05 2.47 12.12
C ILE A 292 -12.98 3.37 13.36
N ALA A 293 -12.38 4.57 13.25
CA ALA A 293 -12.33 5.54 14.35
C ALA A 293 -13.72 5.99 14.80
N LYS A 294 -14.66 6.16 13.86
CA LYS A 294 -16.04 6.59 14.12
C LYS A 294 -16.96 5.47 14.62
N THR A 295 -16.73 4.24 14.23
CA THR A 295 -17.64 3.13 14.53
C THR A 295 -17.10 2.16 15.59
N GLY A 296 -15.77 2.03 15.73
CA GLY A 296 -15.14 0.99 16.54
C GLY A 296 -15.25 -0.41 15.93
N GLU A 297 -15.65 -0.52 14.67
CA GLU A 297 -15.85 -1.80 13.99
C GLU A 297 -14.66 -2.15 13.11
N GLU A 298 -14.35 -3.43 12.96
CA GLU A 298 -13.40 -3.91 11.95
C GLU A 298 -14.05 -3.85 10.56
N ILE A 299 -13.45 -3.10 9.63
CA ILE A 299 -13.99 -2.87 8.29
C ILE A 299 -12.98 -3.33 7.25
N LEU A 300 -13.36 -4.31 6.43
CA LEU A 300 -12.51 -4.82 5.35
C LEU A 300 -12.41 -3.78 4.22
N ALA A 301 -11.26 -3.70 3.55
CA ALA A 301 -11.01 -2.73 2.48
C ALA A 301 -12.11 -2.73 1.37
N ARG A 302 -12.67 -3.90 1.04
CA ARG A 302 -13.76 -4.05 0.05
C ARG A 302 -15.11 -3.54 0.53
N GLU A 303 -15.29 -3.33 1.83
CA GLU A 303 -16.58 -2.99 2.45
C GLU A 303 -16.66 -1.50 2.81
N VAL A 304 -15.56 -0.76 2.67
CA VAL A 304 -15.42 0.65 3.11
C VAL A 304 -16.52 1.53 2.52
N PHE A 305 -16.82 1.40 1.24
CA PHE A 305 -17.85 2.20 0.59
C PHE A 305 -19.25 1.91 1.16
N TYR A 306 -19.64 0.66 1.25
CA TYR A 306 -20.96 0.28 1.76
C TYR A 306 -21.12 0.65 3.23
N ARG A 307 -20.07 0.51 4.01
CA ARG A 307 -20.06 0.88 5.42
C ARG A 307 -20.12 2.40 5.60
N PHE A 308 -19.42 3.17 4.74
CA PHE A 308 -19.54 4.63 4.73
C PHE A 308 -20.97 5.09 4.41
N LYS A 309 -21.60 4.49 3.40
CA LYS A 309 -22.98 4.77 3.02
C LYS A 309 -23.95 4.49 4.17
N SER A 310 -23.82 3.33 4.81
CA SER A 310 -24.63 2.98 6.00
C SER A 310 -24.42 3.99 7.13
N TYR A 311 -23.19 4.36 7.43
CA TYR A 311 -22.89 5.35 8.46
C TYR A 311 -23.49 6.72 8.14
N ALA A 312 -23.36 7.17 6.90
CA ALA A 312 -23.88 8.46 6.44
C ALA A 312 -25.41 8.51 6.47
N ASP A 313 -26.08 7.42 6.06
CA ASP A 313 -27.54 7.38 5.93
C ASP A 313 -28.28 7.12 7.26
N PHE A 314 -27.67 6.35 8.20
CA PHE A 314 -28.41 5.83 9.36
C PHE A 314 -27.78 6.14 10.72
N GLU A 315 -26.50 6.49 10.79
CA GLU A 315 -25.78 6.57 12.07
C GLU A 315 -25.22 7.96 12.36
N SER A 316 -24.76 8.71 11.33
CA SER A 316 -24.09 9.99 11.52
C SER A 316 -24.99 11.07 12.13
N GLY A 317 -26.28 11.06 11.77
CA GLY A 317 -27.27 12.06 12.22
C GLY A 317 -27.02 13.50 11.77
N ILE A 318 -26.03 13.74 10.89
CA ILE A 318 -25.61 15.06 10.43
C ILE A 318 -25.83 15.24 8.92
N SER A 319 -25.81 16.49 8.47
CA SER A 319 -25.91 16.78 7.04
C SER A 319 -24.69 16.26 6.26
N MET A 320 -24.88 15.98 4.98
CA MET A 320 -23.79 15.53 4.11
C MET A 320 -22.65 16.55 3.99
N VAL A 321 -22.94 17.85 4.03
CA VAL A 321 -21.92 18.92 4.04
C VAL A 321 -21.08 18.85 5.31
N GLU A 322 -21.73 18.65 6.46
CA GLU A 322 -21.05 18.55 7.74
C GLU A 322 -20.20 17.26 7.81
N LEU A 323 -20.75 16.13 7.34
CA LEU A 323 -20.01 14.87 7.24
C LEU A 323 -18.72 15.03 6.40
N LEU A 324 -18.84 15.70 5.25
CA LEU A 324 -17.71 16.01 4.38
C LEU A 324 -16.69 16.92 5.07
N GLY A 325 -17.19 17.89 5.85
CA GLY A 325 -16.36 18.76 6.71
C GLY A 325 -15.57 17.95 7.75
N GLN A 326 -16.22 17.01 8.43
CA GLN A 326 -15.59 16.12 9.42
C GLN A 326 -14.49 15.25 8.78
N VAL A 327 -14.77 14.65 7.62
CA VAL A 327 -13.77 13.87 6.86
C VAL A 327 -12.55 14.74 6.51
N SER A 328 -12.79 15.98 6.04
CA SER A 328 -11.72 16.91 5.70
C SER A 328 -10.85 17.28 6.92
N ARG A 329 -11.48 17.57 8.07
CA ARG A 329 -10.75 17.90 9.31
C ARG A 329 -9.94 16.70 9.83
N ALA A 330 -10.52 15.51 9.83
CA ALA A 330 -9.82 14.26 10.19
C ALA A 330 -8.65 13.96 9.23
N GLY A 331 -8.82 14.28 7.94
CA GLY A 331 -7.76 14.18 6.94
C GLY A 331 -6.52 15.02 7.29
N LYS A 332 -6.70 16.20 7.86
CA LYS A 332 -5.58 17.05 8.34
C LYS A 332 -4.85 16.40 9.52
N VAL A 333 -5.58 15.78 10.45
CA VAL A 333 -4.99 15.03 11.57
C VAL A 333 -4.19 13.84 11.04
N TYR A 334 -4.74 13.08 10.12
CA TYR A 334 -4.06 11.94 9.49
C TYR A 334 -2.78 12.36 8.78
N ARG A 335 -2.84 13.40 7.95
CA ARG A 335 -1.68 13.92 7.22
C ARG A 335 -0.58 14.41 8.16
N ARG A 336 -0.95 15.14 9.23
CA ARG A 336 -0.01 15.59 10.26
C ARG A 336 0.69 14.39 10.92
N PHE A 337 -0.05 13.33 11.26
CA PHE A 337 0.50 12.13 11.87
C PHE A 337 1.49 11.41 10.93
N VAL A 338 1.13 11.22 9.67
CA VAL A 338 2.01 10.59 8.68
C VAL A 338 3.27 11.42 8.44
N ALA A 339 3.13 12.73 8.27
CA ALA A 339 4.27 13.63 8.07
C ALA A 339 5.22 13.66 9.28
N ALA A 340 4.68 13.56 10.51
CA ALA A 340 5.47 13.50 11.72
C ALA A 340 6.38 12.26 11.79
N ALA A 341 5.95 11.13 11.19
CA ALA A 341 6.78 9.93 11.09
C ALA A 341 8.03 10.11 10.19
N GLU A 342 7.98 11.02 9.24
CA GLU A 342 9.06 11.31 8.29
C GLU A 342 10.06 12.35 8.84
N GLN A 343 9.75 12.99 9.98
CA GLN A 343 10.65 13.96 10.62
C GLN A 343 11.75 13.24 11.40
N LEU A 344 12.89 13.01 10.75
CA LEU A 344 13.99 12.22 11.29
C LEU A 344 14.97 12.99 12.17
N THR A 345 14.92 14.31 12.19
CA THR A 345 15.84 15.20 12.96
C THR A 345 15.09 16.34 13.60
N GLY A 346 15.73 16.96 14.60
CA GLY A 346 15.17 18.08 15.35
C GLY A 346 14.17 17.67 16.43
N PRO A 347 13.53 18.65 17.08
CA PRO A 347 12.58 18.40 18.15
C PRO A 347 11.42 17.53 17.68
N VAL A 348 11.02 16.57 18.49
CA VAL A 348 9.88 15.69 18.23
C VAL A 348 9.04 15.60 19.50
N ASP A 349 7.75 15.88 19.37
CA ASP A 349 6.79 15.67 20.44
C ASP A 349 6.44 14.19 20.62
N ARG A 350 5.61 13.87 21.61
CA ARG A 350 5.22 12.50 21.90
C ARG A 350 4.47 11.85 20.74
N LEU A 351 3.61 12.61 20.07
CA LEU A 351 2.85 12.12 18.91
C LEU A 351 3.78 11.81 17.72
N GLY A 352 4.74 12.69 17.44
CA GLY A 352 5.72 12.47 16.37
C GLY A 352 6.64 11.29 16.65
N LEU A 353 7.06 11.10 17.90
CA LEU A 353 7.84 9.92 18.29
C LEU A 353 7.05 8.61 18.12
N PHE A 354 5.79 8.62 18.52
CA PHE A 354 4.88 7.49 18.33
C PHE A 354 4.64 7.22 16.83
N ALA A 355 4.45 8.28 16.03
CA ALA A 355 4.30 8.16 14.59
C ALA A 355 5.52 7.51 13.93
N TYR A 356 6.74 7.95 14.30
CA TYR A 356 7.98 7.35 13.81
C TYR A 356 8.09 5.87 14.18
N ARG A 357 7.92 5.53 15.47
CA ARG A 357 8.08 4.16 15.98
C ARG A 357 7.03 3.21 15.39
N SER A 358 5.78 3.64 15.31
CA SER A 358 4.71 2.84 14.70
C SER A 358 4.92 2.64 13.19
N SER A 359 5.47 3.63 12.48
CA SER A 359 5.85 3.51 11.07
C SER A 359 6.98 2.49 10.87
N VAL A 360 8.01 2.50 11.72
CA VAL A 360 9.11 1.52 11.70
C VAL A 360 8.59 0.10 11.96
N MET A 361 7.57 -0.04 12.80
CA MET A 361 6.91 -1.32 13.06
C MET A 361 5.92 -1.73 11.97
N GLU A 362 5.66 -0.87 10.99
CA GLU A 362 4.66 -1.06 9.92
C GLU A 362 3.24 -1.28 10.46
N SER A 363 2.92 -0.59 11.57
CA SER A 363 1.66 -0.76 12.30
C SER A 363 0.59 0.22 11.83
N GLU A 364 -0.15 -0.13 10.77
CA GLU A 364 -1.25 0.69 10.24
C GLU A 364 -2.46 0.78 11.20
N VAL A 365 -2.64 -0.22 12.05
CA VAL A 365 -3.78 -0.32 12.99
C VAL A 365 -3.81 0.78 14.06
N VAL A 366 -2.71 1.48 14.28
CA VAL A 366 -2.66 2.61 15.23
C VAL A 366 -3.35 3.86 14.70
N LYS A 367 -3.46 4.02 13.39
CA LYS A 367 -3.99 5.23 12.76
C LYS A 367 -5.46 5.48 13.08
N PRO A 368 -6.35 4.48 13.04
CA PRO A 368 -7.73 4.64 13.52
C PRO A 368 -7.80 5.11 14.98
N LEU A 369 -6.96 4.56 15.86
CA LEU A 369 -6.93 4.98 17.25
C LEU A 369 -6.46 6.44 17.39
N VAL A 370 -5.42 6.85 16.67
CA VAL A 370 -4.95 8.26 16.66
C VAL A 370 -6.06 9.20 16.18
N LEU A 371 -6.80 8.81 15.12
CA LEU A 371 -7.95 9.59 14.65
C LEU A 371 -9.07 9.68 15.70
N CYS A 372 -9.32 8.63 16.47
CA CYS A 372 -10.28 8.62 17.56
C CYS A 372 -9.85 9.52 18.73
N LEU A 373 -8.57 9.43 19.14
CA LEU A 373 -8.02 10.21 20.25
C LEU A 373 -7.96 11.71 19.94
N LEU A 374 -7.63 12.06 18.69
CA LEU A 374 -7.46 13.43 18.22
C LEU A 374 -8.63 13.93 17.36
N ASP A 375 -9.81 13.33 17.52
CA ASP A 375 -10.99 13.71 16.76
C ASP A 375 -11.39 15.16 17.05
N PRO A 376 -11.33 16.06 16.04
CA PRO A 376 -11.66 17.47 16.25
C PRO A 376 -13.15 17.75 16.45
N GLU A 377 -14.01 16.74 16.27
CA GLU A 377 -15.46 16.84 16.43
C GLU A 377 -15.92 16.47 17.84
N GLU A 378 -15.05 15.88 18.61
CA GLU A 378 -15.32 15.40 19.96
C GLU A 378 -14.67 16.32 21.00
N GLU A 379 -15.12 16.19 22.25
CA GLU A 379 -14.45 16.86 23.37
C GLU A 379 -12.97 16.46 23.43
N ALA A 380 -12.09 17.43 23.59
CA ALA A 380 -10.66 17.21 23.61
C ALA A 380 -10.24 16.34 24.82
N ILE A 381 -9.51 15.28 24.55
CA ILE A 381 -8.91 14.46 25.60
C ILE A 381 -7.77 15.24 26.26
N PRO A 382 -7.66 15.26 27.60
CA PRO A 382 -6.54 15.91 28.29
C PRO A 382 -5.18 15.44 27.76
N ALA A 383 -4.23 16.35 27.64
CA ALA A 383 -2.94 16.09 26.99
C ALA A 383 -2.15 14.96 27.68
N ASP A 384 -2.23 14.86 29.01
CA ASP A 384 -1.62 13.78 29.80
C ASP A 384 -2.24 12.41 29.47
N GLN A 385 -3.56 12.34 29.25
CA GLN A 385 -4.26 11.13 28.87
C GLN A 385 -3.95 10.71 27.43
N VAL A 386 -3.80 11.65 26.50
CA VAL A 386 -3.29 11.36 25.14
C VAL A 386 -1.87 10.80 25.21
N VAL A 387 -1.00 11.44 25.97
CA VAL A 387 0.38 10.98 26.16
C VAL A 387 0.41 9.57 26.76
N LYS A 388 -0.37 9.31 27.80
CA LYS A 388 -0.50 8.00 28.43
C LYS A 388 -0.99 6.96 27.44
N ALA A 389 -2.05 7.25 26.68
CA ALA A 389 -2.58 6.37 25.61
C ALA A 389 -1.50 5.94 24.61
N LEU A 390 -0.73 6.92 24.10
CA LEU A 390 0.36 6.66 23.15
C LEU A 390 1.51 5.86 23.77
N GLN A 391 1.84 6.10 25.05
CA GLN A 391 2.89 5.33 25.76
C GLN A 391 2.48 3.87 25.97
N VAL A 392 1.27 3.66 26.41
CA VAL A 392 0.71 2.33 26.70
C VAL A 392 0.64 1.50 25.42
N VAL A 393 0.07 2.05 24.36
CA VAL A 393 -0.03 1.36 23.06
C VAL A 393 1.35 1.06 22.47
N GLU A 394 2.29 2.00 22.57
CA GLU A 394 3.66 1.80 22.10
C GLU A 394 4.35 0.68 22.91
N SER A 395 4.23 0.68 24.24
CA SER A 395 4.79 -0.38 25.08
C SER A 395 4.21 -1.74 24.71
N TRP A 396 2.90 -1.83 24.52
CA TRP A 396 2.25 -3.08 24.12
C TRP A 396 2.80 -3.59 22.75
N LEU A 397 2.88 -2.72 21.74
CA LEU A 397 3.38 -3.07 20.42
C LEU A 397 4.85 -3.49 20.41
N VAL A 398 5.71 -2.70 21.09
CA VAL A 398 7.15 -2.95 21.10
C VAL A 398 7.47 -4.20 21.88
N ARG A 399 6.87 -4.42 23.04
CA ARG A 399 7.10 -5.64 23.83
C ARG A 399 6.66 -6.89 23.07
N ARG A 400 5.54 -6.84 22.37
CA ARG A 400 5.09 -7.95 21.51
C ARG A 400 6.04 -8.21 20.34
N MET A 401 6.59 -7.15 19.74
CA MET A 401 7.64 -7.26 18.71
C MET A 401 8.91 -7.90 19.28
N LEU A 402 9.34 -7.51 20.48
CA LEU A 402 10.56 -8.03 21.11
C LEU A 402 10.44 -9.52 21.44
N VAL A 403 9.28 -9.97 21.95
CA VAL A 403 9.02 -11.39 22.23
C VAL A 403 8.52 -12.17 21.01
N ARG A 404 8.46 -11.53 19.84
CA ARG A 404 8.00 -12.12 18.58
C ARG A 404 6.58 -12.68 18.65
N ALA A 405 5.72 -12.07 19.43
CA ALA A 405 4.31 -12.41 19.47
C ALA A 405 3.64 -12.13 18.12
N THR A 406 2.66 -12.95 17.74
CA THR A 406 1.94 -12.81 16.49
C THR A 406 1.19 -11.46 16.41
N SER A 407 1.18 -10.86 15.22
CA SER A 407 0.38 -9.65 14.92
C SER A 407 -1.01 -9.97 14.34
N LYS A 408 -1.35 -11.25 14.22
CA LYS A 408 -2.71 -11.67 13.85
C LYS A 408 -3.69 -11.04 14.83
N SER A 409 -4.82 -10.58 14.37
CA SER A 409 -5.87 -9.97 15.21
C SER A 409 -5.58 -8.55 15.75
N TYR A 410 -4.49 -7.88 15.38
CA TYR A 410 -4.28 -6.49 15.81
C TYR A 410 -5.44 -5.59 15.39
N THR A 411 -5.99 -5.76 14.19
CA THR A 411 -7.16 -4.99 13.73
C THR A 411 -8.33 -5.14 14.69
N GLN A 412 -8.62 -6.36 15.12
CA GLN A 412 -9.69 -6.65 16.08
C GLN A 412 -9.43 -6.02 17.45
N VAL A 413 -8.20 -6.14 17.99
CA VAL A 413 -7.82 -5.52 19.28
C VAL A 413 -8.03 -4.01 19.22
N PHE A 414 -7.54 -3.35 18.14
CA PHE A 414 -7.65 -1.91 18.03
C PHE A 414 -9.08 -1.43 17.77
N SER A 415 -9.88 -2.16 17.02
CA SER A 415 -11.30 -1.84 16.84
C SER A 415 -12.05 -1.92 18.18
N GLN A 416 -11.86 -2.98 18.95
CA GLN A 416 -12.45 -3.11 20.29
C GLN A 416 -11.94 -2.03 21.25
N LEU A 417 -10.64 -1.70 21.18
CA LEU A 417 -10.05 -0.64 22.00
C LEU A 417 -10.69 0.73 21.68
N ILE A 418 -10.88 1.04 20.41
CA ILE A 418 -11.56 2.26 19.97
C ILE A 418 -13.01 2.28 20.49
N ASP A 419 -13.73 1.16 20.39
CA ASP A 419 -15.09 1.04 20.90
C ASP A 419 -15.15 1.31 22.41
N GLN A 420 -14.19 0.77 23.19
CA GLN A 420 -14.09 1.04 24.63
C GLN A 420 -13.82 2.53 24.91
N VAL A 421 -12.89 3.17 24.21
CA VAL A 421 -12.59 4.60 24.38
C VAL A 421 -13.82 5.45 24.04
N ARG A 422 -14.57 5.10 23.01
CA ARG A 422 -15.78 5.84 22.58
C ARG A 422 -16.94 5.74 23.61
N LYS A 423 -17.05 4.60 24.28
CA LYS A 423 -18.10 4.34 25.30
C LYS A 423 -17.75 4.85 26.68
N SER A 424 -16.51 5.24 26.88
CA SER A 424 -15.98 5.65 28.19
C SER A 424 -15.85 7.17 28.31
N ASP A 425 -15.55 7.65 29.51
CA ASP A 425 -15.19 9.04 29.76
C ASP A 425 -13.90 9.39 29.01
N ARG A 426 -13.99 10.31 28.05
CA ARG A 426 -12.84 10.75 27.23
C ARG A 426 -11.71 11.34 28.07
N HIS A 427 -12.03 11.94 29.24
CA HIS A 427 -11.02 12.47 30.16
C HIS A 427 -10.14 11.38 30.78
N LYS A 428 -10.50 10.10 30.61
CA LYS A 428 -9.76 8.92 31.12
C LYS A 428 -9.30 8.00 30.00
N ALA A 429 -9.22 8.48 28.76
CA ALA A 429 -8.93 7.64 27.60
C ALA A 429 -7.63 6.82 27.75
N GLY A 430 -6.57 7.42 28.30
CA GLY A 430 -5.32 6.72 28.56
C GLY A 430 -5.44 5.61 29.58
N ASP A 431 -6.23 5.86 30.65
CA ASP A 431 -6.50 4.86 31.70
C ASP A 431 -7.34 3.71 31.17
N VAL A 432 -8.35 4.01 30.35
CA VAL A 432 -9.21 3.00 29.69
C VAL A 432 -8.39 2.10 28.77
N ILE A 433 -7.47 2.67 27.98
CA ILE A 433 -6.57 1.92 27.09
C ILE A 433 -5.65 1.00 27.89
N GLU A 434 -5.06 1.50 28.97
CA GLU A 434 -4.17 0.72 29.83
C GLU A 434 -4.91 -0.46 30.44
N GLU A 435 -6.08 -0.21 31.01
CA GLU A 435 -6.90 -1.24 31.67
C GLU A 435 -7.39 -2.30 30.67
N TYR A 436 -7.81 -1.88 29.47
CA TYR A 436 -8.19 -2.79 28.41
C TYR A 436 -7.03 -3.72 28.00
N LEU A 437 -5.86 -3.16 27.70
CA LEU A 437 -4.70 -3.95 27.26
C LEU A 437 -4.13 -4.83 28.38
N ARG A 438 -4.18 -4.36 29.64
CA ARG A 438 -3.76 -5.12 30.82
C ARG A 438 -4.53 -6.43 30.99
N HIS A 439 -5.81 -6.44 30.66
CA HIS A 439 -6.70 -7.60 30.81
C HIS A 439 -6.72 -8.55 29.62
N GLN A 440 -5.94 -8.27 28.57
CA GLN A 440 -5.86 -9.17 27.42
C GLN A 440 -5.09 -10.46 27.77
N ALA A 441 -5.75 -11.61 27.64
CA ALA A 441 -5.23 -12.90 28.10
C ALA A 441 -4.83 -13.88 27.00
N GLY A 442 -5.32 -13.69 25.77
CA GLY A 442 -5.06 -14.63 24.67
C GLY A 442 -3.64 -14.48 24.07
N ALA A 443 -3.07 -15.54 23.53
CA ALA A 443 -1.75 -15.52 22.89
C ALA A 443 -1.61 -14.43 21.82
N ASN A 444 -2.70 -14.11 21.11
CA ASN A 444 -2.74 -13.10 20.08
C ASN A 444 -2.88 -11.66 20.60
N TRP A 445 -3.14 -11.45 21.92
CA TRP A 445 -3.60 -10.16 22.47
C TRP A 445 -2.86 -9.74 23.74
N TYR A 446 -2.26 -10.68 24.48
CA TYR A 446 -1.66 -10.40 25.80
C TYR A 446 -0.57 -9.32 25.74
N TRP A 447 -0.31 -8.70 26.87
CA TRP A 447 0.80 -7.75 27.04
C TRP A 447 1.97 -8.48 27.71
N PRO A 448 3.13 -8.63 27.05
CA PRO A 448 4.30 -9.31 27.62
C PRO A 448 4.81 -8.60 28.87
N ASP A 449 5.00 -9.32 29.96
CA ASP A 449 5.54 -8.80 31.21
C ASP A 449 7.08 -8.63 31.17
N ASN A 450 7.65 -8.14 32.28
CA ASN A 450 9.08 -7.87 32.37
C ASN A 450 9.92 -9.16 32.30
N ASP A 451 9.45 -10.22 32.96
CA ASP A 451 10.19 -11.48 33.04
C ASP A 451 10.28 -12.13 31.64
N GLU A 452 9.18 -12.08 30.88
CA GLU A 452 9.14 -12.62 29.53
C GLU A 452 10.06 -11.85 28.57
N VAL A 453 9.98 -10.51 28.55
CA VAL A 453 10.85 -9.69 27.71
C VAL A 453 12.31 -9.90 28.07
N ARG A 454 12.65 -9.96 29.34
CA ARG A 454 14.01 -10.21 29.83
C ARG A 454 14.52 -11.56 29.35
N GLN A 455 13.74 -12.62 29.55
CA GLN A 455 14.11 -13.98 29.16
C GLN A 455 14.35 -14.08 27.65
N GLU A 456 13.45 -13.49 26.83
CA GLU A 456 13.62 -13.52 25.37
C GLU A 456 14.84 -12.73 24.90
N LEU A 457 15.10 -11.54 25.41
CA LEU A 457 16.23 -10.72 24.99
C LEU A 457 17.59 -11.28 25.39
N ARG A 458 17.69 -12.02 26.53
CA ARG A 458 18.88 -12.75 26.93
C ARG A 458 19.21 -13.89 25.97
N ALA A 459 18.20 -14.64 25.55
CA ALA A 459 18.38 -15.81 24.70
C ALA A 459 18.47 -15.46 23.19
N LEU A 460 17.94 -14.31 22.81
CA LEU A 460 17.69 -13.94 21.42
C LEU A 460 18.89 -13.25 20.78
N GLY A 461 19.41 -13.80 19.71
CA GLY A 461 20.27 -13.07 18.77
C GLY A 461 19.44 -12.01 18.01
N ILE A 462 19.11 -10.91 18.69
CA ILE A 462 18.18 -9.87 18.22
C ILE A 462 18.57 -9.30 16.84
N TYR A 463 19.88 -9.24 16.56
CA TYR A 463 20.38 -8.79 15.25
C TYR A 463 19.92 -9.68 14.09
N ARG A 464 19.75 -10.98 14.31
CA ARG A 464 19.28 -11.93 13.28
C ARG A 464 17.76 -12.00 13.19
N ARG A 465 17.05 -11.49 14.19
CA ARG A 465 15.60 -11.69 14.37
C ARG A 465 14.77 -10.46 14.03
N LEU A 466 15.28 -9.26 14.28
CA LEU A 466 14.58 -8.03 13.92
C LEU A 466 15.13 -7.44 12.62
N SER A 467 14.25 -6.76 11.87
CA SER A 467 14.69 -5.93 10.76
C SER A 467 15.64 -4.83 11.25
N ARG A 468 16.54 -4.36 10.39
CA ARG A 468 17.51 -3.31 10.75
C ARG A 468 16.85 -2.02 11.22
N ALA A 469 15.70 -1.68 10.64
CA ALA A 469 14.94 -0.50 11.05
C ALA A 469 14.39 -0.65 12.48
N ARG A 470 13.77 -1.79 12.80
CA ARG A 470 13.22 -2.08 14.14
C ARG A 470 14.31 -2.15 15.20
N LEU A 471 15.41 -2.83 14.92
CA LEU A 471 16.55 -2.91 15.86
C LEU A 471 17.18 -1.52 16.09
N ARG A 472 17.33 -0.72 15.03
CA ARG A 472 17.85 0.65 15.15
C ARG A 472 16.91 1.51 16.01
N MET A 473 15.61 1.42 15.82
CA MET A 473 14.60 2.10 16.63
C MET A 473 14.74 1.77 18.14
N VAL A 474 15.02 0.50 18.47
CA VAL A 474 15.25 0.07 19.87
C VAL A 474 16.52 0.73 20.42
N LEU A 475 17.63 0.69 19.69
CA LEU A 475 18.89 1.29 20.11
C LEU A 475 18.80 2.84 20.20
N GLU A 476 18.05 3.47 19.30
CA GLU A 476 17.76 4.92 19.37
C GLU A 476 16.92 5.27 20.61
N ALA A 477 16.01 4.41 21.01
CA ALA A 477 15.21 4.61 22.21
C ALA A 477 16.05 4.49 23.48
N ILE A 478 17.00 3.56 23.51
CA ILE A 478 18.01 3.45 24.58
C ILE A 478 18.88 4.71 24.63
N GLU A 479 19.39 5.16 23.49
CA GLU A 479 20.20 6.39 23.41
C GLU A 479 19.43 7.61 23.93
N ASP A 480 18.14 7.76 23.58
CA ASP A 480 17.29 8.83 24.08
C ASP A 480 17.13 8.74 25.61
N HIS A 481 16.97 7.53 26.15
CA HIS A 481 16.87 7.29 27.59
C HIS A 481 18.15 7.72 28.30
N GLU A 482 19.34 7.34 27.78
CA GLU A 482 20.64 7.71 28.31
C GLU A 482 20.90 9.24 28.24
N ARG A 483 20.29 9.93 27.29
CA ARG A 483 20.24 11.41 27.22
C ARG A 483 19.29 12.02 28.26
N GLY A 484 18.62 11.21 29.07
CA GLY A 484 17.71 11.66 30.13
C GLY A 484 16.26 11.87 29.70
N TRP A 485 15.88 11.42 28.50
CA TRP A 485 14.49 11.45 28.05
C TRP A 485 13.67 10.31 28.71
N ARG A 486 13.22 10.55 29.94
CA ARG A 486 12.41 9.63 30.71
C ARG A 486 10.95 10.05 30.67
N GLY A 487 10.12 9.24 29.98
CA GLY A 487 8.71 9.57 29.78
C GLY A 487 8.50 10.86 28.98
N VAL A 488 7.80 11.84 29.54
CA VAL A 488 7.46 13.12 28.91
C VAL A 488 8.49 14.20 29.22
N ALA A 489 9.27 14.02 30.29
CA ALA A 489 10.23 15.02 30.75
C ALA A 489 11.36 15.20 29.72
N ALA A 490 11.68 16.47 29.41
CA ALA A 490 12.87 16.77 28.64
C ALA A 490 14.10 16.35 29.43
N GLY A 491 14.99 15.60 28.81
CA GLY A 491 16.26 15.23 29.41
C GLY A 491 17.16 16.42 29.59
N LEU A 492 18.09 16.31 30.53
CA LEU A 492 19.17 17.29 30.74
C LEU A 492 20.14 17.39 29.53
N GLY A 493 20.08 16.46 28.59
CA GLY A 493 21.01 16.28 27.50
C GLY A 493 20.64 16.90 26.14
N GLY A 494 19.61 17.73 26.06
CA GLY A 494 19.27 18.42 24.82
C GLY A 494 18.38 17.64 23.87
N GLU A 495 18.71 17.57 22.57
CA GLU A 495 17.87 16.95 21.56
C GLU A 495 17.91 15.41 21.61
N ARG A 496 16.80 14.79 21.21
CA ARG A 496 16.74 13.35 20.95
C ARG A 496 17.67 12.97 19.81
N VAL A 497 18.13 11.73 19.81
CA VAL A 497 18.98 11.21 18.74
C VAL A 497 18.28 11.30 17.37
N ALA A 498 19.05 11.59 16.32
CA ALA A 498 18.52 11.58 14.96
C ALA A 498 18.07 10.17 14.56
N ARG A 499 16.84 10.07 14.09
CA ARG A 499 16.16 8.81 13.82
C ARG A 499 16.51 8.25 12.44
N GLY A 500 16.69 6.93 12.34
CA GLY A 500 16.93 6.22 11.08
C GLY A 500 18.32 6.43 10.45
N LYS A 501 19.21 7.23 11.04
CA LYS A 501 20.45 7.66 10.41
C LYS A 501 21.69 6.85 10.78
N TYR A 502 21.71 6.27 11.96
CA TYR A 502 22.91 5.57 12.45
C TYR A 502 22.99 4.14 11.93
N ALA A 503 24.20 3.67 11.67
CA ALA A 503 24.45 2.27 11.35
C ALA A 503 24.53 1.45 12.64
N ILE A 504 24.02 0.22 12.59
CA ILE A 504 24.16 -0.75 13.68
C ILE A 504 25.51 -1.46 13.50
N GLU A 505 26.35 -1.43 14.52
CA GLU A 505 27.66 -2.06 14.52
C GLU A 505 27.76 -3.12 15.63
N HIS A 506 28.47 -4.23 15.30
CA HIS A 506 28.87 -5.23 16.28
C HIS A 506 30.18 -4.78 16.95
N ILE A 507 30.21 -4.68 18.27
CA ILE A 507 31.41 -4.34 19.03
C ILE A 507 32.43 -5.46 18.85
N MET A 508 32.12 -6.68 19.26
CA MET A 508 32.84 -7.90 18.86
C MET A 508 32.31 -8.30 17.46
N PRO A 509 33.15 -8.28 16.41
CA PRO A 509 32.70 -8.46 15.04
C PRO A 509 32.22 -9.88 14.76
N ARG A 510 31.42 -10.07 13.71
CA ARG A 510 30.97 -11.40 13.27
C ARG A 510 32.11 -12.33 12.87
N ARG A 511 33.22 -11.78 12.39
CA ARG A 511 34.47 -12.52 12.10
C ARG A 511 35.45 -12.34 13.25
N TRP A 512 35.03 -12.72 14.45
CA TRP A 512 35.78 -12.52 15.69
C TRP A 512 37.08 -13.34 15.78
N GLN A 513 37.16 -14.48 15.09
CA GLN A 513 38.24 -15.46 15.22
C GLN A 513 39.65 -14.88 15.00
N GLN A 514 39.78 -13.82 14.21
CA GLN A 514 41.10 -13.24 13.87
C GLN A 514 41.74 -12.44 15.02
N HIS A 515 40.93 -11.75 15.80
CA HIS A 515 41.40 -10.75 16.77
C HIS A 515 40.82 -10.91 18.17
N TRP A 516 39.94 -11.89 18.36
CA TRP A 516 39.17 -12.04 19.59
C TRP A 516 39.27 -13.49 20.09
N PRO A 517 40.37 -13.86 20.81
CA PRO A 517 40.58 -15.23 21.26
C PRO A 517 39.46 -15.70 22.18
N LEU A 518 39.11 -16.95 22.12
CA LEU A 518 38.22 -17.58 23.09
C LEU A 518 38.93 -17.72 24.44
N LEU A 519 38.20 -17.48 25.50
CA LEU A 519 38.65 -17.83 26.85
C LEU A 519 38.71 -19.35 27.00
N GLU A 520 39.57 -19.82 27.88
CA GLU A 520 39.72 -21.25 28.12
C GLU A 520 38.42 -21.85 28.63
N GLY A 521 37.90 -22.86 27.95
CA GLY A 521 36.62 -23.49 28.24
C GLY A 521 35.39 -22.88 27.57
N ALA A 522 35.52 -21.74 26.87
CA ALA A 522 34.37 -21.10 26.16
C ALA A 522 34.02 -21.84 24.85
N SER A 523 32.74 -21.92 24.53
CA SER A 523 32.22 -22.56 23.32
C SER A 523 32.16 -21.57 22.14
N PRO A 524 32.74 -21.91 20.97
CA PRO A 524 32.59 -21.09 19.76
C PRO A 524 31.09 -20.85 19.38
N ALA A 525 30.23 -21.85 19.58
CA ALA A 525 28.82 -21.77 19.26
C ALA A 525 28.09 -20.81 20.19
N ASP A 526 28.44 -20.76 21.47
CA ASP A 526 27.88 -19.82 22.42
C ASP A 526 28.29 -18.38 22.10
N ARG A 527 29.57 -18.16 21.72
CA ARG A 527 30.04 -16.85 21.27
C ARG A 527 29.35 -16.41 19.98
N ASP A 528 29.17 -17.30 19.01
CA ASP A 528 28.44 -16.99 17.76
C ASP A 528 26.97 -16.63 18.01
N ARG A 529 26.36 -17.12 19.09
CA ARG A 529 25.06 -16.70 19.57
C ARG A 529 25.15 -15.32 20.24
N LEU A 530 26.08 -15.17 21.15
CA LEU A 530 26.24 -13.99 22.01
C LEU A 530 26.55 -12.71 21.21
N ILE A 531 27.37 -12.77 20.17
CA ILE A 531 27.69 -11.60 19.33
C ILE A 531 26.48 -10.97 18.66
N HIS A 532 25.35 -11.67 18.57
CA HIS A 532 24.10 -11.16 18.00
C HIS A 532 23.09 -10.68 19.05
N THR A 533 23.40 -10.76 20.34
CA THR A 533 22.59 -10.19 21.42
C THR A 533 22.71 -8.66 21.44
N ILE A 534 21.76 -8.00 22.08
CA ILE A 534 21.72 -6.53 22.11
C ILE A 534 22.95 -5.91 22.78
N GLY A 535 23.54 -6.60 23.77
CA GLY A 535 24.72 -6.13 24.49
C GLY A 535 25.94 -5.93 23.62
N ASN A 536 26.07 -6.70 22.53
CA ASN A 536 27.18 -6.55 21.58
C ASN A 536 26.90 -5.57 20.43
N LEU A 537 25.77 -4.84 20.47
CA LEU A 537 25.38 -3.93 19.40
C LEU A 537 25.45 -2.47 19.87
N THR A 538 25.80 -1.61 18.93
CA THR A 538 25.79 -0.17 19.15
C THR A 538 25.41 0.60 17.88
N LEU A 539 25.25 1.90 17.99
CA LEU A 539 24.97 2.83 16.89
C LEU A 539 26.23 3.63 16.55
N LEU A 540 26.55 3.73 15.27
CA LEU A 540 27.66 4.53 14.76
C LEU A 540 27.23 5.42 13.60
N THR A 541 27.93 6.54 13.40
CA THR A 541 27.83 7.27 12.14
C THR A 541 28.39 6.39 10.99
N GLY A 542 27.84 6.54 9.78
CA GLY A 542 28.30 5.74 8.63
C GLY A 542 29.82 5.88 8.37
N ARG A 543 30.38 7.09 8.58
CA ARG A 543 31.82 7.34 8.45
C ARG A 543 32.65 6.56 9.48
N LEU A 544 32.20 6.50 10.73
CA LEU A 544 32.89 5.78 11.80
C LEU A 544 32.77 4.27 11.60
N ASN A 545 31.60 3.78 11.21
CA ASN A 545 31.33 2.38 10.94
C ASN A 545 32.30 1.80 9.89
N SER A 546 32.56 2.53 8.82
CA SER A 546 33.52 2.12 7.77
C SER A 546 34.97 2.02 8.28
N LYS A 547 35.33 2.78 9.33
CA LYS A 547 36.69 2.79 9.89
C LYS A 547 36.95 1.65 10.89
N VAL A 548 35.94 1.28 11.69
CA VAL A 548 36.14 0.30 12.77
C VAL A 548 36.04 -1.15 12.31
N SER A 549 35.25 -1.44 11.30
CA SER A 549 35.17 -2.78 10.64
C SER A 549 35.40 -3.98 11.58
N ASN A 550 36.12 -5.02 11.11
CA ASN A 550 36.44 -6.24 11.87
C ASN A 550 37.70 -6.13 12.78
N GLY A 551 38.15 -4.91 13.08
CA GLY A 551 39.36 -4.68 13.85
C GLY A 551 39.33 -5.19 15.30
N PRO A 552 40.50 -5.24 15.99
CA PRO A 552 40.59 -5.61 17.40
C PRO A 552 39.95 -4.53 18.28
N TRP A 553 39.65 -4.85 19.56
CA TRP A 553 39.16 -3.90 20.52
C TRP A 553 40.21 -2.86 20.91
N SER A 554 41.39 -3.32 21.30
CA SER A 554 42.52 -2.53 21.81
C SER A 554 43.59 -2.30 20.76
N GLY A 555 44.58 -1.42 21.06
CA GLY A 555 45.66 -1.06 20.16
C GLY A 555 45.44 0.22 19.37
N GLN A 556 46.48 0.71 18.67
CA GLN A 556 46.45 2.02 17.98
C GLN A 556 45.42 2.12 16.86
N THR A 557 45.00 0.99 16.28
CA THR A 557 43.95 0.87 15.26
C THR A 557 42.70 0.19 15.80
N GLY A 558 42.59 0.01 17.11
CA GLY A 558 41.49 -0.67 17.78
C GLY A 558 40.17 0.11 17.71
N LYS A 559 39.05 -0.60 17.78
CA LYS A 559 37.71 0.00 17.79
C LYS A 559 37.57 1.00 18.92
N ARG A 560 38.12 0.73 20.12
CA ARG A 560 38.01 1.59 21.30
C ARG A 560 38.58 2.99 21.04
N ILE A 561 39.74 3.14 20.44
CA ILE A 561 40.37 4.44 20.14
C ILE A 561 39.54 5.22 19.13
N HIS A 562 39.01 4.54 18.12
CA HIS A 562 38.15 5.20 17.13
C HIS A 562 36.84 5.70 17.77
N LEU A 563 36.24 4.92 18.66
CA LEU A 563 35.06 5.32 19.42
C LEU A 563 35.39 6.52 20.31
N GLN A 564 36.47 6.50 21.09
CA GLN A 564 36.88 7.61 21.94
C GLN A 564 37.10 8.93 21.19
N LYS A 565 37.63 8.86 19.96
CA LYS A 565 37.91 10.06 19.16
C LYS A 565 36.69 10.64 18.45
N HIS A 566 35.69 9.84 18.18
CA HIS A 566 34.57 10.19 17.29
C HIS A 566 33.19 9.92 17.89
N ASP A 567 33.16 9.64 19.19
CA ASP A 567 31.91 9.35 19.88
C ASP A 567 31.06 10.60 20.05
N VAL A 568 29.77 10.44 19.72
CA VAL A 568 28.73 11.47 19.87
C VAL A 568 27.46 10.91 20.53
N LEU A 569 27.49 9.64 20.95
CA LEU A 569 26.35 8.92 21.50
C LEU A 569 26.63 8.48 22.94
N MET A 570 25.64 8.67 23.82
CA MET A 570 25.73 8.24 25.21
C MET A 570 25.89 6.71 25.32
N LEU A 571 25.21 5.96 24.45
CA LEU A 571 25.33 4.51 24.32
C LEU A 571 26.77 4.03 24.11
N ASN A 572 27.60 4.79 23.37
CA ASN A 572 29.01 4.50 23.17
C ASN A 572 29.89 4.96 24.32
N ARG A 573 29.53 6.05 24.95
CA ARG A 573 30.25 6.57 26.13
C ARG A 573 30.18 5.59 27.28
N GLU A 574 29.03 5.04 27.57
CA GLU A 574 28.86 3.98 28.57
C GLU A 574 29.64 2.72 28.22
N LEU A 575 29.58 2.29 26.96
CA LEU A 575 30.36 1.18 26.44
C LEU A 575 31.87 1.39 26.73
N LEU A 576 32.40 2.58 26.46
CA LEU A 576 33.81 2.89 26.67
C LEU A 576 34.22 2.90 28.16
N GLN A 577 33.31 3.32 29.06
CA GLN A 577 33.54 3.28 30.51
C GLN A 577 33.53 1.84 31.05
N GLN A 578 32.64 1.00 30.59
CA GLN A 578 32.49 -0.39 31.03
C GLN A 578 33.57 -1.33 30.46
N SER A 579 34.27 -0.93 29.41
CA SER A 579 35.20 -1.76 28.65
C SER A 579 36.65 -1.30 28.79
N GLU A 580 37.02 -0.70 29.91
CA GLU A 580 38.42 -0.26 30.15
C GLU A 580 39.41 -1.43 30.17
N GLU A 581 39.02 -2.56 30.77
CA GLU A 581 39.83 -3.76 30.91
C GLU A 581 39.75 -4.66 29.67
N GLY A 582 38.79 -4.50 28.80
CA GLY A 582 38.58 -5.30 27.60
C GLY A 582 37.14 -5.43 27.17
N TRP A 583 36.91 -6.23 26.14
CA TRP A 583 35.58 -6.59 25.68
C TRP A 583 35.51 -8.08 25.38
N ASP A 584 34.87 -8.83 26.22
CA ASP A 584 34.73 -10.28 26.18
C ASP A 584 33.28 -10.75 26.30
N ASP A 585 33.05 -12.04 26.46
CA ASP A 585 31.73 -12.62 26.54
C ASP A 585 30.99 -12.16 27.79
N GLU A 586 31.69 -12.06 28.94
CA GLU A 586 31.09 -11.60 30.20
C GLU A 586 30.66 -10.12 30.10
N ALA A 587 31.47 -9.28 29.47
CA ALA A 587 31.15 -7.89 29.24
C ALA A 587 29.92 -7.73 28.33
N VAL A 588 29.77 -8.57 27.31
CA VAL A 588 28.58 -8.60 26.44
C VAL A 588 27.34 -9.02 27.22
N GLU A 589 27.44 -10.04 28.08
CA GLU A 589 26.31 -10.49 28.91
C GLU A 589 25.91 -9.42 29.91
N ALA A 590 26.84 -8.82 30.64
CA ALA A 590 26.58 -7.75 31.58
C ALA A 590 25.89 -6.56 30.92
N ARG A 591 26.38 -6.13 29.75
CA ARG A 591 25.74 -5.05 29.00
C ARG A 591 24.37 -5.45 28.46
N THR A 592 24.16 -6.73 28.09
CA THR A 592 22.83 -7.20 27.68
C THR A 592 21.83 -6.97 28.80
N GLU A 593 22.15 -7.32 30.04
CA GLU A 593 21.28 -7.10 31.20
C GLU A 593 20.94 -5.61 31.39
N GLN A 594 21.96 -4.77 31.37
CA GLN A 594 21.77 -3.33 31.51
C GLN A 594 20.86 -2.75 30.42
N LEU A 595 21.11 -3.08 29.16
CA LEU A 595 20.28 -2.57 28.06
C LEU A 595 18.85 -3.14 28.10
N VAL A 596 18.67 -4.37 28.60
CA VAL A 596 17.34 -4.93 28.85
C VAL A 596 16.61 -4.15 29.95
N ASP A 597 17.28 -3.80 31.04
CA ASP A 597 16.67 -2.96 32.09
C ASP A 597 16.23 -1.60 31.52
N THR A 598 17.09 -0.96 30.74
CA THR A 598 16.72 0.29 30.05
C THR A 598 15.54 0.11 29.10
N ILE A 599 15.47 -0.98 28.35
CA ILE A 599 14.30 -1.29 27.48
C ILE A 599 13.01 -1.40 28.29
N LEU A 600 13.05 -2.07 29.44
CA LEU A 600 11.88 -2.21 30.32
C LEU A 600 11.44 -0.87 30.94
N GLU A 601 12.37 0.06 31.21
CA GLU A 601 12.06 1.42 31.63
C GLU A 601 11.48 2.30 30.51
N VAL A 602 11.98 2.15 29.28
CA VAL A 602 11.48 2.90 28.11
C VAL A 602 10.07 2.48 27.73
N TRP A 603 9.76 1.20 27.84
CA TRP A 603 8.45 0.63 27.54
C TRP A 603 7.89 -0.11 28.76
N PRO A 604 7.45 0.61 29.80
CA PRO A 604 6.95 0.00 31.03
C PRO A 604 5.62 -0.73 30.83
N VAL A 605 5.32 -1.62 31.77
CA VAL A 605 3.99 -2.17 31.99
C VAL A 605 3.41 -1.60 33.28
N PRO A 606 2.08 -1.68 33.51
CA PRO A 606 1.47 -1.28 34.79
C PRO A 606 2.06 -2.06 35.96
N ASP A 607 2.13 -1.42 37.13
CA ASP A 607 2.66 -2.04 38.34
C ASP A 607 1.94 -3.35 38.64
N GLY A 608 2.74 -4.39 38.94
CA GLY A 608 2.24 -5.72 39.24
C GLY A 608 1.63 -6.46 38.05
N HIS A 609 1.75 -5.93 36.81
CA HIS A 609 1.29 -6.64 35.62
C HIS A 609 2.03 -7.95 35.45
N ARG A 610 1.29 -9.03 35.23
CA ARG A 610 1.79 -10.34 34.84
C ARG A 610 1.12 -10.77 33.54
N SER A 611 1.92 -11.31 32.64
CA SER A 611 1.40 -11.89 31.41
C SER A 611 0.41 -13.01 31.74
N SER A 612 -0.81 -12.88 31.26
CA SER A 612 -1.85 -13.91 31.45
C SER A 612 -1.77 -15.03 30.39
N ALA A 613 -0.86 -14.92 29.42
CA ALA A 613 -0.57 -16.05 28.56
C ALA A 613 0.08 -17.17 29.40
N THR A 614 -0.68 -18.18 29.70
CA THR A 614 -0.19 -19.36 30.40
C THR A 614 1.04 -19.88 29.69
N HIS A 615 2.11 -20.14 30.45
CA HIS A 615 3.37 -20.77 29.95
C HIS A 615 3.14 -22.13 29.25
N ALA A 616 1.90 -22.62 29.25
CA ALA A 616 1.49 -23.87 28.61
C ALA A 616 1.57 -23.86 27.05
N THR A 617 1.73 -22.71 26.44
CA THR A 617 1.84 -22.59 24.96
C THR A 617 3.20 -22.07 24.48
N LYS A 618 4.17 -21.86 25.35
CA LYS A 618 5.58 -21.73 24.94
C LYS A 618 6.21 -23.11 24.71
N HIS A 619 5.62 -23.94 23.91
CA HIS A 619 6.46 -24.80 23.11
C HIS A 619 7.27 -23.87 22.21
N MET A 620 8.59 -23.77 22.48
CA MET A 620 9.52 -23.33 21.45
C MET A 620 8.99 -23.89 20.14
N LYS A 621 8.72 -23.02 19.16
CA LYS A 621 8.41 -23.47 17.80
C LYS A 621 9.62 -24.30 17.36
N ARG A 622 9.62 -25.57 17.74
CA ARG A 622 10.62 -26.53 17.31
C ARG A 622 10.38 -26.64 15.81
N ARG A 623 11.37 -26.24 15.06
CA ARG A 623 11.35 -26.35 13.60
C ARG A 623 11.00 -27.78 13.27
N ILE A 624 9.86 -28.03 12.63
CA ILE A 624 9.51 -29.36 12.16
C ILE A 624 10.58 -29.76 11.15
N THR A 625 11.23 -30.86 11.42
CA THR A 625 12.33 -31.41 10.61
C THR A 625 11.83 -32.64 9.85
N LEU A 626 12.59 -33.11 8.87
CA LEU A 626 12.30 -34.40 8.24
C LEU A 626 12.34 -35.56 9.25
N GLY A 627 13.17 -35.44 10.29
CA GLY A 627 13.20 -36.37 11.40
C GLY A 627 11.87 -36.46 12.17
N ASP A 628 11.14 -35.36 12.30
CA ASP A 628 9.83 -35.33 12.94
C ASP A 628 8.78 -36.04 12.07
N LEU A 629 8.82 -35.87 10.74
CA LEU A 629 7.96 -36.59 9.79
C LEU A 629 8.28 -38.10 9.81
N MET A 630 9.55 -38.45 9.94
CA MET A 630 9.97 -39.84 10.03
C MET A 630 9.50 -40.48 11.35
N SER A 631 9.60 -39.75 12.47
CA SER A 631 9.13 -40.21 13.77
C SER A 631 7.61 -40.42 13.81
N ALA A 632 6.88 -39.62 13.02
CA ALA A 632 5.41 -39.76 12.87
C ALA A 632 5.01 -40.81 11.82
N GLY A 633 5.93 -41.49 11.16
CA GLY A 633 5.66 -42.53 10.16
C GLY A 633 5.20 -41.98 8.81
N LEU A 634 5.25 -40.65 8.60
CA LEU A 634 4.82 -39.99 7.36
C LEU A 634 5.90 -39.98 6.26
N LEU A 635 7.18 -40.17 6.66
CA LEU A 635 8.32 -40.24 5.76
C LEU A 635 9.26 -41.36 6.24
N GLN A 636 9.92 -42.05 5.31
CA GLN A 636 10.84 -43.14 5.65
C GLN A 636 12.26 -42.83 5.17
N ALA A 637 13.26 -43.30 5.91
CA ALA A 637 14.64 -43.28 5.43
C ALA A 637 14.75 -44.09 4.12
N GLY A 638 15.55 -43.56 3.17
CA GLY A 638 15.65 -44.12 1.82
C GLY A 638 14.57 -43.61 0.84
N THR A 639 13.60 -42.82 1.27
CA THR A 639 12.63 -42.21 0.36
C THR A 639 13.33 -41.29 -0.63
N SER A 640 13.04 -41.48 -1.91
CA SER A 640 13.55 -40.65 -3.00
C SER A 640 12.62 -39.46 -3.23
N LEU A 641 13.14 -38.25 -3.13
CA LEU A 641 12.44 -37.00 -3.38
C LEU A 641 12.83 -36.45 -4.76
N HIS A 642 11.85 -36.00 -5.51
CA HIS A 642 12.05 -35.51 -6.89
C HIS A 642 11.78 -34.00 -6.98
N PRO A 643 12.60 -33.24 -7.73
CA PRO A 643 12.33 -31.82 -7.95
C PRO A 643 11.02 -31.59 -8.69
N ARG A 644 10.22 -30.62 -8.24
CA ARG A 644 8.99 -30.21 -8.92
C ARG A 644 9.24 -29.60 -10.30
N SER A 645 10.40 -28.95 -10.46
CA SER A 645 10.76 -28.30 -11.71
C SER A 645 11.41 -29.29 -12.69
N GLN A 646 10.89 -29.36 -13.89
CA GLN A 646 11.42 -30.16 -15.02
C GLN A 646 12.90 -29.85 -15.32
N ARG A 647 13.35 -28.64 -15.04
CA ARG A 647 14.74 -28.19 -15.20
C ARG A 647 15.74 -29.05 -14.40
N PHE A 648 15.30 -29.58 -13.27
CA PHE A 648 16.14 -30.37 -12.34
C PHE A 648 15.73 -31.84 -12.29
N ALA A 649 14.91 -32.34 -13.21
CA ALA A 649 14.36 -33.70 -13.21
C ALA A 649 15.41 -34.84 -13.20
N LYS A 650 16.68 -34.53 -13.52
CA LYS A 650 17.78 -35.50 -13.51
C LYS A 650 18.35 -35.75 -12.10
N HIS A 651 18.02 -34.89 -11.14
CA HIS A 651 18.52 -34.98 -9.77
C HIS A 651 17.47 -35.62 -8.85
N THR A 652 17.92 -36.31 -7.83
CA THR A 652 17.04 -36.90 -6.81
C THR A 652 17.68 -36.71 -5.46
N ALA A 653 16.87 -36.33 -4.45
CA ALA A 653 17.31 -36.29 -3.07
C ALA A 653 16.91 -37.57 -2.32
N ILE A 654 17.79 -38.14 -1.56
CA ILE A 654 17.53 -39.33 -0.73
C ILE A 654 17.41 -38.90 0.73
N VAL A 655 16.34 -39.28 1.39
CA VAL A 655 16.17 -39.05 2.83
C VAL A 655 17.07 -40.02 3.62
N LEU A 656 17.96 -39.47 4.43
CA LEU A 656 18.88 -40.26 5.26
C LEU A 656 18.25 -40.59 6.63
N PRO A 657 18.74 -41.63 7.33
CA PRO A 657 18.21 -42.04 8.63
C PRO A 657 18.25 -40.98 9.72
N ASP A 658 19.15 -40.01 9.61
CA ASP A 658 19.31 -38.89 10.53
C ASP A 658 18.41 -37.70 10.21
N GLY A 659 17.54 -37.82 9.19
CA GLY A 659 16.63 -36.75 8.75
C GLY A 659 17.28 -35.68 7.87
N THR A 660 18.52 -35.92 7.38
CA THR A 660 19.16 -35.08 6.38
C THR A 660 18.88 -35.59 4.97
N LEU A 661 19.19 -34.78 3.96
CA LEU A 661 19.04 -35.16 2.54
C LEU A 661 20.40 -35.33 1.87
N ASP A 662 20.54 -36.37 1.10
CA ASP A 662 21.65 -36.54 0.17
C ASP A 662 21.21 -36.18 -1.25
N VAL A 663 21.89 -35.23 -1.89
CA VAL A 663 21.68 -34.83 -3.28
C VAL A 663 23.01 -34.94 -4.01
N ASP A 664 23.10 -35.86 -4.96
CA ASP A 664 24.29 -36.11 -5.77
C ASP A 664 25.59 -36.36 -4.91
N GLY A 665 25.44 -37.02 -3.76
CA GLY A 665 26.53 -37.32 -2.84
C GLY A 665 26.89 -36.17 -1.86
N VAL A 666 26.10 -35.09 -1.86
CA VAL A 666 26.27 -33.95 -0.94
C VAL A 666 25.14 -33.93 0.11
N ARG A 667 25.50 -33.93 1.39
CA ARG A 667 24.56 -33.89 2.50
C ARG A 667 24.04 -32.50 2.80
N HIS A 668 22.74 -32.37 3.01
CA HIS A 668 22.07 -31.13 3.35
C HIS A 668 21.20 -31.34 4.59
N ALA A 669 21.34 -30.44 5.58
CA ALA A 669 20.58 -30.50 6.83
C ALA A 669 19.10 -30.11 6.68
N THR A 670 18.74 -29.43 5.59
CA THR A 670 17.36 -28.95 5.37
C THR A 670 16.92 -29.13 3.92
N PRO A 671 15.60 -29.31 3.66
CA PRO A 671 15.05 -29.35 2.31
C PRO A 671 15.36 -28.13 1.46
N SER A 672 15.36 -26.92 2.09
CA SER A 672 15.70 -25.66 1.41
C SER A 672 17.18 -25.57 1.06
N GLY A 673 18.08 -26.07 1.93
CA GLY A 673 19.50 -26.19 1.62
C GLY A 673 19.77 -27.10 0.42
N ALA A 674 19.09 -28.24 0.35
CA ALA A 674 19.17 -29.18 -0.76
C ALA A 674 18.63 -28.58 -2.08
N ALA A 675 17.51 -27.84 -2.01
CA ALA A 675 16.94 -27.14 -3.18
C ALA A 675 17.86 -26.02 -3.68
N ARG A 676 18.47 -25.25 -2.77
CA ARG A 676 19.44 -24.18 -3.10
C ARG A 676 20.70 -24.72 -3.78
N HIS A 677 21.17 -25.89 -3.37
CA HIS A 677 22.32 -26.55 -3.99
C HIS A 677 22.11 -26.75 -5.48
N LEU A 678 20.91 -27.21 -5.89
CA LEU A 678 20.57 -27.45 -7.30
C LEU A 678 20.25 -26.16 -8.06
N ALA A 679 19.55 -25.23 -7.43
CA ALA A 679 19.01 -24.05 -8.12
C ALA A 679 19.97 -22.84 -8.15
N GLY A 680 20.96 -22.81 -7.26
CA GLY A 680 21.87 -21.66 -7.10
C GLY A 680 21.22 -20.42 -6.43
N THR A 681 19.91 -20.47 -6.14
CA THR A 681 19.14 -19.39 -5.52
C THR A 681 18.31 -19.92 -4.35
N ALA A 682 17.86 -19.02 -3.46
CA ALA A 682 16.99 -19.40 -2.34
C ALA A 682 15.64 -19.92 -2.86
N LEU A 683 15.26 -21.13 -2.44
CA LEU A 683 13.99 -21.77 -2.79
C LEU A 683 13.39 -22.46 -1.56
N ASN A 684 12.06 -22.45 -1.46
CA ASN A 684 11.33 -23.20 -0.45
C ASN A 684 11.40 -24.71 -0.76
N GLY A 685 12.31 -25.42 -0.05
CA GLY A 685 12.56 -26.85 -0.27
C GLY A 685 11.35 -27.74 0.07
N TRP A 686 10.49 -27.32 1.00
CA TRP A 686 9.29 -28.09 1.36
C TRP A 686 8.29 -28.19 0.21
N ARG A 687 8.18 -27.17 -0.62
CA ARG A 687 7.37 -27.16 -1.84
C ARG A 687 8.11 -27.63 -3.08
N PHE A 688 9.44 -27.57 -3.07
CA PHE A 688 10.28 -27.95 -4.20
C PHE A 688 10.39 -29.47 -4.37
N TRP A 689 10.46 -30.21 -3.26
CA TRP A 689 10.65 -31.66 -3.28
C TRP A 689 9.32 -32.40 -3.27
N LEU A 690 9.07 -33.21 -4.31
CA LEU A 690 7.93 -34.11 -4.45
C LEU A 690 8.27 -35.48 -3.83
N VAL A 691 7.39 -35.99 -3.00
CA VAL A 691 7.45 -37.34 -2.42
C VAL A 691 6.83 -38.34 -3.41
N GLU A 692 5.78 -37.92 -4.08
CA GLU A 692 5.08 -38.71 -5.10
C GLU A 692 4.96 -37.88 -6.40
N PRO A 693 5.85 -38.05 -7.36
CA PRO A 693 5.83 -37.29 -8.62
C PRO A 693 4.53 -37.40 -9.43
N LYS A 694 3.84 -38.54 -9.37
CA LYS A 694 2.62 -38.80 -10.14
C LYS A 694 1.42 -38.03 -9.58
N SER A 695 1.32 -37.88 -8.27
CA SER A 695 0.23 -37.15 -7.59
C SER A 695 0.55 -35.68 -7.39
N GLY A 696 1.83 -35.27 -7.53
CA GLY A 696 2.32 -33.94 -7.21
C GLY A 696 2.47 -33.66 -5.71
N ARG A 697 2.35 -34.70 -4.85
CA ARG A 697 2.46 -34.59 -3.39
C ARG A 697 3.89 -34.24 -2.99
N CYS A 698 4.04 -33.16 -2.23
CA CYS A 698 5.33 -32.62 -1.83
C CYS A 698 5.57 -32.75 -0.32
N LEU A 699 6.76 -32.41 0.16
CA LEU A 699 7.09 -32.40 1.60
C LEU A 699 6.18 -31.48 2.42
N SER A 700 5.72 -30.37 1.82
CA SER A 700 4.76 -29.45 2.48
C SER A 700 3.41 -30.14 2.77
N ASP A 701 2.98 -31.08 1.93
CA ASP A 701 1.74 -31.81 2.15
C ASP A 701 1.87 -32.79 3.32
N LEU A 702 3.02 -33.46 3.45
CA LEU A 702 3.33 -34.30 4.61
C LEU A 702 3.46 -33.49 5.89
N TRP A 703 3.98 -32.27 5.80
CA TRP A 703 4.08 -31.34 6.90
C TRP A 703 2.67 -30.94 7.41
N HIS A 704 1.73 -30.64 6.51
CA HIS A 704 0.33 -30.35 6.88
C HIS A 704 -0.34 -31.58 7.49
N GLU A 705 -0.09 -32.77 6.95
CA GLU A 705 -0.61 -34.01 7.50
C GLU A 705 -0.07 -34.30 8.92
N TYR A 706 1.21 -34.04 9.15
CA TYR A 706 1.82 -34.11 10.49
C TYR A 706 1.14 -33.16 11.49
N LEU A 707 0.88 -31.94 11.07
CA LEU A 707 0.15 -30.98 11.89
C LEU A 707 -1.28 -31.46 12.17
N HIS A 708 -2.02 -31.94 11.19
CA HIS A 708 -3.36 -32.49 11.37
C HIS A 708 -3.39 -33.70 12.33
N GLN A 709 -2.41 -34.57 12.28
CA GLN A 709 -2.28 -35.69 13.24
C GLN A 709 -2.00 -35.23 14.68
N ARG A 710 -1.34 -34.09 14.83
CA ARG A 710 -1.09 -33.42 16.12
C ARG A 710 -2.29 -32.62 16.60
N ASP A 711 -3.03 -32.00 15.69
CA ASP A 711 -4.11 -31.04 15.96
C ASP A 711 -5.46 -31.68 16.29
N VAL A 712 -5.56 -33.00 16.35
CA VAL A 712 -6.69 -33.63 17.04
C VAL A 712 -6.69 -33.23 18.54
N ASN A 713 -5.63 -32.54 19.01
CA ASN A 713 -5.51 -32.04 20.40
C ASN A 713 -5.06 -30.57 20.57
N SER A 714 -4.93 -29.74 19.53
CA SER A 714 -4.70 -28.28 19.71
C SER A 714 -4.86 -27.50 18.40
N ASP A 715 -5.73 -26.48 18.40
CA ASP A 715 -5.87 -25.46 17.34
C ASP A 715 -4.61 -24.57 17.28
N ASP A 716 -3.76 -24.71 16.29
CA ASP A 716 -2.80 -23.68 15.86
C ASP A 716 -2.21 -23.97 14.46
N ASP A 717 -2.54 -23.11 13.50
CA ASP A 717 -2.01 -23.10 12.12
C ASP A 717 -0.55 -22.59 12.07
N GLU A 718 0.43 -23.43 11.85
CA GLU A 718 1.82 -23.05 11.58
C GLU A 718 2.16 -23.11 10.08
N VAL A 719 2.50 -21.96 9.49
CA VAL A 719 3.02 -21.85 8.10
C VAL A 719 4.55 -21.99 8.13
N PRO A 720 5.18 -22.75 7.22
CA PRO A 720 6.65 -22.81 7.14
C PRO A 720 7.25 -21.43 6.86
N GLU A 721 8.17 -20.96 7.71
CA GLU A 721 8.94 -19.73 7.45
C GLU A 721 9.87 -19.95 6.24
N GLU A 722 9.84 -19.03 5.28
CA GLU A 722 10.80 -18.96 4.19
C GLU A 722 12.17 -18.57 4.77
N ASP A 723 13.17 -19.43 4.57
CA ASP A 723 14.57 -19.09 4.85
C ASP A 723 15.08 -18.10 3.79
N ASP A 724 15.41 -16.85 4.19
CA ASP A 724 16.20 -15.88 3.42
C ASP A 724 17.66 -16.32 3.22
#